data_f805d22acd6bc6aaa74d0185aacc6e2c
#
_entry.id   f805d22acd6bc6aaa74d0185aacc6e2c
#
_cell.length_a   1.000
_cell.length_b   1.000
_cell.length_c   1.000
_cell.angle_alpha   90.00
_cell.angle_beta   90.00
_cell.angle_gamma   90.00
#
_symmetry.space_group_name_H-M   'P 1'
#
loop_
_entity.id
_entity.type
_entity.pdbx_description
1 polymer ?
#
loop_
_entity_poly.entity_id
_entity_poly.type
_entity_poly.pdbx_seq_one_letter_code
_entity_poly.pdbx_strand_id
1 'polypeptide(L)'
;MNNSLTNIEKDSLYSTERTVDFSYSNYGDGKAIIEILNIGFEPLLLPDEYKIYKEIGNLKYLRNGILRTLKFINSKLLYLDEDDCYYKWLMNHKIFLECKLDFYKEKEKYKDDLFRSLMKHNKNKVRKIYSNRNFKSEEQFRNIAIFESDLNRCFKCKDMEHSDDIISVVTYYTEIFDSIIHNGFDYKDRHFVFFTAGAGQTRCKKSTFVNEKLLNENFNRLFCGLTPEMINAQGGMNTNKYLAYTSLCQTNTEIWKNFNIDRAIVVDDIEYDIPDQKVRYIYTESPDDKKQLQFLIDEIENCNIQLNEIKLKKQNRPRGFKRPQTEIMDERNLKNRRKSLKDDIQKLKSKYHRSEIRTMPVTIPFTDGFGISLRKIESSMIRLPFIKGLIAYCPRRKFIDWCSANSISIHKVTDIYGKQYSINEIDYIFTKSQFKMWKYYNNVFDDNGNLIKTGWEVYKENFKKYNCDACRCNVERGVKLNSKTNYQVLQTLTTEMTDDDILSLASYDINCLNGIGRNVQCMLNVLGANEKKNDNMNWLQKSLLLYPEMLKDFYVKTLLKNTKDSMIKKFRSGKFNINGAYVFAIPDTLACLQYWFTDMDKSDLSKFGFVKEGNVSCRLFQNNEELDCLRSPHLDHAHCIRKNQINDQTKTWTKSNGIYIGMKDIMSKLLMYDNDGDKLLVHNNKTIIKCAKQYQRKHGMIPNYYDMPKANPELISSDSLYNGIVMAYHHGNIGTPSNEITKIWQTLSPDSTEEEIQHAINVIALRCADVNFTIDYAKTLYKPTIPKEILEQYKVYSGKKVPHFFIYAKGKSKSNVEELSNSNIDRISNVVKSNRIVFKDLLGKYSYKILMNNPQIDIKTEKAQEVINLYKEIDNVNLRKLSHTDWDNVDFWEQKKIYLQIQFDSNKQRELFAEIIGMPEEYISDVLVKALQDDVNKDTLWRLFGEVIYRNIEKNLSGTKICKKCGNRFHYDTSIVGKPSSLCASCRNQNQLEKYRKYNQNR
;
A
#
# COMPACT_ATOMS: atom_id res chain seq x y z
N MET A 1 -15.05 -29.27 -21.18
CA MET A 1 -16.47 -29.67 -21.35
C MET A 1 -17.34 -28.47 -21.06
N ASN A 2 -17.81 -27.85 -22.13
CA ASN A 2 -18.78 -26.74 -21.99
C ASN A 2 -20.13 -27.35 -21.61
N ASN A 3 -20.43 -27.44 -20.35
CA ASN A 3 -21.81 -27.44 -19.92
C ASN A 3 -22.28 -25.98 -20.02
N SER A 4 -23.05 -25.70 -21.04
CA SER A 4 -23.85 -24.49 -21.13
C SER A 4 -24.71 -24.43 -19.87
N LEU A 5 -24.27 -23.60 -18.90
CA LEU A 5 -25.18 -23.10 -17.87
C LEU A 5 -26.38 -22.50 -18.59
N THR A 6 -27.60 -22.76 -18.12
CA THR A 6 -28.79 -22.13 -18.63
C THR A 6 -28.66 -20.60 -18.49
N ASN A 7 -29.32 -19.81 -19.33
CA ASN A 7 -29.27 -18.35 -19.24
C ASN A 7 -29.69 -17.85 -17.84
N ILE A 8 -30.61 -18.55 -17.18
CA ILE A 8 -31.05 -18.27 -15.80
C ILE A 8 -29.92 -18.49 -14.80
N GLU A 9 -29.07 -19.52 -15.00
CA GLU A 9 -27.91 -19.78 -14.15
C GLU A 9 -26.78 -18.76 -14.41
N LYS A 10 -26.64 -18.26 -15.64
CA LYS A 10 -25.72 -17.15 -15.98
C LYS A 10 -26.18 -15.82 -15.35
N ASP A 11 -27.47 -15.51 -15.38
CA ASP A 11 -28.01 -14.28 -14.80
C ASP A 11 -27.90 -14.26 -13.26
N SER A 12 -27.92 -15.42 -12.60
CA SER A 12 -27.67 -15.52 -11.17
C SER A 12 -26.20 -15.32 -10.78
N LEU A 13 -25.27 -15.43 -11.74
CA LEU A 13 -23.84 -15.27 -11.53
C LEU A 13 -23.40 -13.81 -11.41
N TYR A 14 -24.18 -12.87 -11.95
CA TYR A 14 -23.85 -11.44 -12.03
C TYR A 14 -24.84 -10.60 -11.22
N SER A 15 -24.91 -10.75 -9.92
CA SER A 15 -25.79 -9.94 -9.09
C SER A 15 -25.01 -8.84 -8.36
N THR A 16 -25.37 -7.62 -8.65
CA THR A 16 -24.78 -6.40 -8.11
C THR A 16 -25.15 -6.10 -6.67
N GLU A 17 -26.18 -6.73 -6.13
CA GLU A 17 -26.48 -6.61 -4.70
C GLU A 17 -25.33 -7.07 -3.81
N ARG A 18 -24.40 -7.84 -4.36
CA ARG A 18 -23.21 -8.38 -3.68
C ARG A 18 -22.04 -7.41 -3.61
N THR A 19 -22.04 -6.34 -4.40
CA THR A 19 -20.98 -5.32 -4.38
C THR A 19 -20.96 -4.49 -3.09
N VAL A 20 -22.07 -4.43 -2.37
CA VAL A 20 -22.22 -3.60 -1.15
C VAL A 20 -21.34 -4.08 0.01
N ASP A 21 -21.05 -5.38 0.08
CA ASP A 21 -20.28 -5.95 1.18
C ASP A 21 -18.77 -5.87 0.97
N PHE A 22 -18.34 -5.53 -0.25
CA PHE A 22 -16.97 -5.23 -0.60
C PHE A 22 -16.76 -3.71 -0.53
N SER A 23 -16.89 -3.13 0.66
CA SER A 23 -16.72 -1.69 0.80
C SER A 23 -15.25 -1.27 0.57
N TYR A 24 -15.08 -0.14 -0.07
CA TYR A 24 -13.79 0.50 -0.34
C TYR A 24 -12.87 0.59 0.89
N SER A 25 -13.44 0.76 2.06
CA SER A 25 -12.72 0.88 3.33
C SER A 25 -11.99 -0.40 3.75
N ASN A 26 -12.32 -1.55 3.21
CA ASN A 26 -11.76 -2.85 3.62
C ASN A 26 -10.54 -3.28 2.81
N TYR A 27 -10.27 -2.65 1.66
CA TYR A 27 -9.23 -3.08 0.71
C TYR A 27 -8.01 -2.18 0.61
N GLY A 28 -8.05 -0.99 1.20
CA GLY A 28 -6.88 -0.16 1.50
C GLY A 28 -6.15 0.51 0.34
N ASP A 29 -6.41 0.15 -0.92
CA ASP A 29 -5.69 0.66 -2.09
C ASP A 29 -6.51 1.62 -2.97
N GLY A 30 -7.77 1.88 -2.61
CA GLY A 30 -8.62 2.84 -3.31
C GLY A 30 -9.09 2.42 -4.70
N LYS A 31 -8.95 1.14 -5.07
CA LYS A 31 -9.38 0.64 -6.37
C LYS A 31 -10.84 0.21 -6.36
N ALA A 32 -11.54 0.51 -7.43
CA ALA A 32 -12.91 0.06 -7.62
C ALA A 32 -12.97 -1.46 -7.85
N ILE A 33 -14.03 -2.08 -7.38
CA ILE A 33 -14.38 -3.44 -7.74
C ILE A 33 -14.85 -3.40 -9.20
N ILE A 34 -14.22 -4.20 -10.07
CA ILE A 34 -14.65 -4.36 -11.45
C ILE A 34 -15.88 -5.26 -11.45
N GLU A 35 -15.80 -6.38 -10.75
CA GLU A 35 -16.84 -7.39 -10.77
C GLU A 35 -16.77 -8.28 -9.54
N ILE A 36 -17.93 -8.78 -9.11
CA ILE A 36 -18.04 -9.90 -8.18
C ILE A 36 -18.47 -11.10 -8.98
N LEU A 37 -17.58 -12.10 -9.04
CA LEU A 37 -17.77 -13.28 -9.83
C LEU A 37 -18.09 -14.47 -8.94
N ASN A 38 -19.17 -15.14 -9.24
CA ASN A 38 -19.37 -16.54 -8.86
C ASN A 38 -18.85 -17.38 -10.01
N ILE A 39 -17.58 -17.77 -9.95
CA ILE A 39 -16.83 -18.40 -11.05
C ILE A 39 -17.28 -19.82 -11.37
N GLY A 40 -18.45 -20.19 -10.95
CA GLY A 40 -19.01 -21.48 -11.22
C GLY A 40 -18.81 -22.45 -10.06
N PHE A 41 -19.32 -23.64 -10.27
CA PHE A 41 -19.39 -24.66 -9.22
C PHE A 41 -18.03 -25.29 -8.92
N GLU A 42 -17.28 -25.59 -9.94
CA GLU A 42 -16.04 -26.38 -9.86
C GLU A 42 -14.91 -25.68 -9.10
N PRO A 43 -14.53 -24.43 -9.43
CA PRO A 43 -13.46 -23.72 -8.72
C PRO A 43 -13.82 -23.26 -7.32
N LEU A 44 -15.12 -23.24 -6.97
CA LEU A 44 -15.60 -22.80 -5.65
C LEU A 44 -15.84 -23.94 -4.68
N LEU A 45 -15.62 -25.18 -5.08
CA LEU A 45 -15.73 -26.33 -4.20
C LEU A 45 -14.60 -26.34 -3.17
N LEU A 46 -14.92 -26.78 -1.97
CA LEU A 46 -13.88 -27.05 -0.96
C LEU A 46 -13.00 -28.21 -1.42
N PRO A 47 -11.75 -28.32 -0.92
CA PRO A 47 -10.81 -29.34 -1.38
C PRO A 47 -11.35 -30.78 -1.33
N ASP A 48 -12.09 -31.11 -0.26
CA ASP A 48 -12.75 -32.40 -0.07
C ASP A 48 -13.95 -32.59 -1.02
N GLU A 49 -14.72 -31.55 -1.28
CA GLU A 49 -15.81 -31.53 -2.27
C GLU A 49 -15.26 -31.69 -3.69
N TYR A 50 -14.20 -30.94 -4.02
CA TYR A 50 -13.55 -30.96 -5.33
C TYR A 50 -12.98 -32.34 -5.70
N LYS A 51 -12.37 -33.01 -4.73
CA LYS A 51 -11.87 -34.36 -4.93
C LYS A 51 -12.98 -35.34 -5.39
N ILE A 52 -14.12 -35.33 -4.69
CA ILE A 52 -15.25 -36.19 -5.03
C ILE A 52 -15.85 -35.77 -6.38
N TYR A 53 -15.97 -34.48 -6.64
CA TYR A 53 -16.47 -33.94 -7.91
C TYR A 53 -15.63 -34.41 -9.12
N LYS A 54 -14.29 -34.37 -9.02
CA LYS A 54 -13.40 -34.96 -10.06
C LYS A 54 -13.61 -36.44 -10.27
N GLU A 55 -13.76 -37.17 -9.18
CA GLU A 55 -14.02 -38.63 -9.29
C GLU A 55 -15.34 -38.91 -10.04
N ILE A 56 -16.38 -38.11 -9.79
CA ILE A 56 -17.66 -38.19 -10.53
C ILE A 56 -17.46 -37.89 -12.02
N GLY A 57 -16.71 -36.83 -12.34
CA GLY A 57 -16.38 -36.46 -13.71
C GLY A 57 -15.67 -37.57 -14.47
N ASN A 58 -14.69 -38.21 -13.85
CA ASN A 58 -13.99 -39.36 -14.42
C ASN A 58 -14.91 -40.57 -14.68
N LEU A 59 -15.81 -40.86 -13.75
CA LEU A 59 -16.80 -41.92 -13.90
C LEU A 59 -17.77 -41.62 -15.05
N LYS A 60 -18.24 -40.39 -15.18
CA LYS A 60 -19.07 -39.94 -16.31
C LYS A 60 -18.36 -40.09 -17.66
N TYR A 61 -17.09 -39.72 -17.71
CA TYR A 61 -16.28 -39.87 -18.92
C TYR A 61 -16.17 -41.33 -19.34
N LEU A 62 -15.83 -42.23 -18.40
CA LEU A 62 -15.73 -43.68 -18.63
C LEU A 62 -17.08 -44.28 -19.10
N ARG A 63 -18.16 -43.94 -18.42
CA ARG A 63 -19.53 -44.33 -18.78
C ARG A 63 -19.89 -43.88 -20.21
N ASN A 64 -19.62 -42.66 -20.56
CA ASN A 64 -19.93 -42.12 -21.89
C ASN A 64 -19.08 -42.78 -22.99
N GLY A 65 -17.84 -43.20 -22.66
CA GLY A 65 -17.00 -44.02 -23.53
C GLY A 65 -17.63 -45.35 -23.84
N ILE A 66 -18.10 -46.04 -22.80
CA ILE A 66 -18.80 -47.33 -22.94
C ILE A 66 -20.08 -47.18 -23.77
N LEU A 67 -20.89 -46.16 -23.50
CA LEU A 67 -22.13 -45.93 -24.27
C LEU A 67 -21.86 -45.70 -25.76
N ARG A 68 -20.77 -44.96 -26.10
CA ARG A 68 -20.36 -44.81 -27.51
C ARG A 68 -19.96 -46.12 -28.14
N THR A 69 -19.21 -46.96 -27.43
CA THR A 69 -18.80 -48.27 -27.90
C THR A 69 -20.00 -49.19 -28.06
N LEU A 70 -20.93 -49.22 -27.11
CA LEU A 70 -22.18 -49.97 -27.22
C LEU A 70 -23.03 -49.54 -28.41
N LYS A 71 -23.14 -48.22 -28.67
CA LYS A 71 -23.84 -47.71 -29.85
C LYS A 71 -23.19 -48.22 -31.15
N PHE A 72 -21.87 -48.23 -31.20
CA PHE A 72 -21.14 -48.77 -32.35
C PHE A 72 -21.35 -50.27 -32.52
N ILE A 73 -21.24 -51.04 -31.44
CA ILE A 73 -21.49 -52.49 -31.47
C ILE A 73 -22.92 -52.79 -31.95
N ASN A 74 -23.92 -52.10 -31.37
CA ASN A 74 -25.31 -52.31 -31.80
C ASN A 74 -25.52 -51.94 -33.27
N SER A 75 -24.86 -50.94 -33.80
CA SER A 75 -24.93 -50.62 -35.23
C SER A 75 -24.29 -51.66 -36.12
N LYS A 76 -23.26 -52.34 -35.65
CA LYS A 76 -22.61 -53.48 -36.40
C LYS A 76 -23.43 -54.73 -36.36
N LEU A 77 -24.02 -55.10 -35.21
CA LEU A 77 -24.86 -56.25 -35.04
C LEU A 77 -26.10 -56.27 -35.96
N LEU A 78 -26.56 -55.11 -36.42
CA LEU A 78 -27.68 -55.00 -37.37
C LEU A 78 -27.38 -55.51 -38.77
N TYR A 79 -26.09 -55.73 -39.11
CA TYR A 79 -25.67 -56.14 -40.46
C TYR A 79 -24.94 -57.48 -40.49
N LEU A 80 -24.92 -58.23 -39.38
CA LEU A 80 -24.25 -59.55 -39.27
C LEU A 80 -25.25 -60.65 -39.00
N ASP A 81 -24.96 -61.86 -39.51
CA ASP A 81 -25.75 -62.99 -39.25
C ASP A 81 -25.48 -63.54 -37.85
N GLU A 82 -26.55 -64.11 -37.20
CA GLU A 82 -26.40 -64.57 -35.78
C GLU A 82 -25.47 -65.75 -35.66
N ASP A 83 -25.29 -66.56 -36.76
CA ASP A 83 -24.35 -67.68 -36.79
C ASP A 83 -22.88 -67.24 -36.98
N ASP A 84 -22.59 -65.97 -37.33
CA ASP A 84 -21.26 -65.51 -37.53
C ASP A 84 -20.46 -65.50 -36.21
N CYS A 85 -19.26 -66.04 -36.26
CA CYS A 85 -18.33 -66.06 -35.13
C CYS A 85 -18.04 -64.61 -34.60
N TYR A 86 -18.04 -63.68 -35.53
CA TYR A 86 -17.84 -62.21 -35.18
C TYR A 86 -19.09 -61.65 -34.52
N TYR A 87 -20.31 -62.03 -34.91
CA TYR A 87 -21.54 -61.68 -34.24
C TYR A 87 -21.54 -62.15 -32.78
N LYS A 88 -21.20 -63.46 -32.56
CA LYS A 88 -21.12 -64.03 -31.21
C LYS A 88 -20.08 -63.34 -30.34
N TRP A 89 -18.95 -62.95 -30.92
CA TRP A 89 -17.92 -62.20 -30.21
C TRP A 89 -18.41 -60.82 -29.84
N LEU A 90 -19.05 -60.07 -30.75
CA LEU A 90 -19.61 -58.77 -30.50
C LEU A 90 -20.71 -58.81 -29.43
N MET A 91 -21.56 -59.81 -29.45
CA MET A 91 -22.60 -60.05 -28.44
C MET A 91 -22.01 -60.25 -27.03
N ASN A 92 -20.97 -61.10 -26.93
CA ASN A 92 -20.29 -61.32 -25.66
C ASN A 92 -19.62 -60.01 -25.15
N HIS A 93 -19.02 -59.26 -26.06
CA HIS A 93 -18.40 -57.99 -25.74
C HIS A 93 -19.45 -56.94 -25.35
N LYS A 94 -20.60 -56.93 -25.98
CA LYS A 94 -21.76 -56.09 -25.60
C LYS A 94 -22.22 -56.39 -24.19
N ILE A 95 -22.46 -57.65 -23.84
CA ILE A 95 -22.88 -58.06 -22.49
C ILE A 95 -21.84 -57.64 -21.46
N PHE A 96 -20.55 -57.83 -21.73
CA PHE A 96 -19.48 -57.38 -20.85
C PHE A 96 -19.50 -55.88 -20.65
N LEU A 97 -19.72 -55.10 -21.71
CA LEU A 97 -19.80 -53.63 -21.61
C LEU A 97 -21.06 -53.15 -20.92
N GLU A 98 -22.18 -53.84 -21.08
CA GLU A 98 -23.44 -53.54 -20.36
C GLU A 98 -23.26 -53.75 -18.84
N CYS A 99 -22.68 -54.88 -18.42
CA CYS A 99 -22.34 -55.14 -17.03
C CYS A 99 -21.39 -54.06 -16.48
N LYS A 100 -20.39 -53.67 -17.27
CA LYS A 100 -19.42 -52.62 -16.90
C LYS A 100 -20.08 -51.23 -16.83
N LEU A 101 -21.05 -50.98 -17.70
CA LEU A 101 -21.84 -49.75 -17.70
C LEU A 101 -22.65 -49.60 -16.39
N ASP A 102 -23.32 -50.68 -15.98
CA ASP A 102 -24.12 -50.68 -14.77
C ASP A 102 -23.25 -50.54 -13.52
N PHE A 103 -22.09 -51.17 -13.47
CA PHE A 103 -21.11 -50.95 -12.41
C PHE A 103 -20.68 -49.49 -12.32
N TYR A 104 -20.41 -48.81 -13.43
CA TYR A 104 -20.05 -47.38 -13.39
C TYR A 104 -21.22 -46.48 -13.01
N LYS A 105 -22.46 -46.81 -13.42
CA LYS A 105 -23.66 -46.09 -13.00
C LYS A 105 -23.90 -46.17 -11.47
N GLU A 106 -23.75 -47.35 -10.89
CA GLU A 106 -23.89 -47.55 -9.45
C GLU A 106 -22.80 -46.82 -8.68
N LYS A 107 -21.56 -46.87 -9.16
CA LYS A 107 -20.42 -46.19 -8.56
C LYS A 107 -20.56 -44.67 -8.69
N GLU A 108 -21.04 -44.16 -9.81
CA GLU A 108 -21.36 -42.72 -10.00
C GLU A 108 -22.45 -42.29 -9.02
N LYS A 109 -23.55 -43.03 -8.91
CA LYS A 109 -24.64 -42.75 -7.98
C LYS A 109 -24.14 -42.68 -6.52
N TYR A 110 -23.32 -43.64 -6.11
CA TYR A 110 -22.72 -43.65 -4.77
C TYR A 110 -21.87 -42.44 -4.52
N LYS A 111 -21.06 -42.03 -5.51
CA LYS A 111 -20.22 -40.82 -5.40
C LYS A 111 -21.05 -39.54 -5.41
N ASP A 112 -22.11 -39.44 -6.19
CA ASP A 112 -23.06 -38.33 -6.17
C ASP A 112 -23.76 -38.21 -4.82
N ASP A 113 -24.17 -39.29 -4.20
CA ASP A 113 -24.79 -39.27 -2.87
C ASP A 113 -23.78 -38.88 -1.79
N LEU A 114 -22.53 -39.32 -1.90
CA LEU A 114 -21.45 -38.92 -1.01
C LEU A 114 -21.14 -37.43 -1.17
N PHE A 115 -21.10 -36.94 -2.40
CA PHE A 115 -20.88 -35.52 -2.69
C PHE A 115 -22.00 -34.65 -2.09
N ARG A 116 -23.25 -35.00 -2.27
CA ARG A 116 -24.40 -34.29 -1.68
C ARG A 116 -24.34 -34.28 -0.16
N SER A 117 -23.96 -35.39 0.46
CA SER A 117 -23.81 -35.52 1.89
C SER A 117 -22.69 -34.60 2.42
N LEU A 118 -21.57 -34.56 1.70
CA LEU A 118 -20.42 -33.70 2.01
C LEU A 118 -20.77 -32.22 1.90
N MET A 119 -21.43 -31.80 0.83
CA MET A 119 -21.95 -30.46 0.64
C MET A 119 -22.90 -30.04 1.77
N LYS A 120 -23.79 -30.93 2.19
CA LYS A 120 -24.70 -30.68 3.32
C LYS A 120 -23.95 -30.55 4.64
N HIS A 121 -22.93 -31.36 4.87
CA HIS A 121 -22.06 -31.29 6.04
C HIS A 121 -21.29 -29.97 6.10
N ASN A 122 -20.68 -29.59 5.00
CA ASN A 122 -19.89 -28.38 4.90
C ASN A 122 -20.74 -27.10 4.99
N LYS A 123 -22.02 -27.16 4.63
CA LYS A 123 -22.93 -26.00 4.75
C LYS A 123 -22.94 -25.37 6.14
N ASN A 124 -22.92 -26.17 7.18
CA ASN A 124 -22.89 -25.65 8.56
C ASN A 124 -21.53 -25.06 8.92
N LYS A 125 -20.44 -25.63 8.42
CA LYS A 125 -19.07 -25.13 8.57
C LYS A 125 -18.95 -23.77 7.91
N VAL A 126 -19.34 -23.64 6.66
CA VAL A 126 -19.33 -22.40 5.90
C VAL A 126 -20.25 -21.36 6.55
N ARG A 127 -21.48 -21.72 6.93
CA ARG A 127 -22.41 -20.83 7.61
C ARG A 127 -21.82 -20.23 8.89
N LYS A 128 -21.13 -21.01 9.71
CA LYS A 128 -20.47 -20.53 10.92
C LYS A 128 -19.34 -19.52 10.60
N ILE A 129 -18.62 -19.74 9.52
CA ILE A 129 -17.52 -18.86 9.10
C ILE A 129 -18.04 -17.53 8.56
N TYR A 130 -19.03 -17.53 7.67
CA TYR A 130 -19.54 -16.29 7.11
C TYR A 130 -20.31 -15.45 8.13
N SER A 131 -21.07 -16.07 9.04
CA SER A 131 -21.77 -15.35 10.10
C SER A 131 -20.81 -14.62 11.05
N ASN A 132 -19.67 -15.23 11.35
CA ASN A 132 -18.63 -14.61 12.19
C ASN A 132 -17.92 -13.42 11.50
N ARG A 133 -18.08 -13.28 10.19
CA ARG A 133 -17.46 -12.22 9.37
C ARG A 133 -18.47 -11.20 8.83
N ASN A 134 -19.72 -11.25 9.31
CA ASN A 134 -20.82 -10.37 8.87
C ASN A 134 -21.22 -10.49 7.40
N PHE A 135 -21.00 -11.64 6.77
CA PHE A 135 -21.54 -11.93 5.45
C PHE A 135 -23.03 -12.29 5.55
N LYS A 136 -23.82 -11.89 4.55
CA LYS A 136 -25.27 -12.08 4.53
C LYS A 136 -25.70 -13.46 4.04
N SER A 137 -24.87 -14.12 3.22
CA SER A 137 -25.18 -15.43 2.65
C SER A 137 -23.93 -16.28 2.41
N GLU A 138 -24.13 -17.61 2.28
CA GLU A 138 -23.08 -18.54 1.92
C GLU A 138 -22.54 -18.25 0.51
N GLU A 139 -23.38 -17.83 -0.40
CA GLU A 139 -23.02 -17.46 -1.75
C GLU A 139 -22.03 -16.29 -1.81
N GLN A 140 -22.28 -15.22 -1.00
CA GLN A 140 -21.33 -14.12 -0.85
C GLN A 140 -19.97 -14.60 -0.37
N PHE A 141 -19.96 -15.54 0.55
CA PHE A 141 -18.74 -16.08 1.12
C PHE A 141 -17.94 -16.88 0.10
N ARG A 142 -18.60 -17.59 -0.80
CA ARG A 142 -17.99 -18.38 -1.88
C ARG A 142 -17.63 -17.54 -3.11
N ASN A 143 -18.00 -16.28 -3.17
CA ASN A 143 -17.66 -15.40 -4.28
C ASN A 143 -16.22 -14.89 -4.16
N ILE A 144 -15.64 -14.60 -5.31
CA ILE A 144 -14.40 -13.82 -5.43
C ILE A 144 -14.72 -12.42 -5.95
N ALA A 145 -14.00 -11.42 -5.47
CA ALA A 145 -14.09 -10.08 -6.01
C ALA A 145 -12.90 -9.79 -6.92
N ILE A 146 -13.18 -9.36 -8.14
CA ILE A 146 -12.20 -9.04 -9.16
C ILE A 146 -11.96 -7.54 -9.15
N PHE A 147 -10.68 -7.16 -9.14
CA PHE A 147 -10.21 -5.79 -9.17
C PHE A 147 -9.23 -5.62 -10.31
N GLU A 148 -9.15 -4.40 -10.78
CA GLU A 148 -8.10 -3.96 -11.66
C GLU A 148 -6.71 -4.22 -11.07
N SER A 149 -5.75 -4.62 -11.89
CA SER A 149 -4.37 -4.84 -11.46
C SER A 149 -3.42 -3.76 -11.98
N ASP A 150 -2.42 -3.39 -11.17
CA ASP A 150 -1.34 -2.47 -11.56
C ASP A 150 -0.29 -3.10 -12.49
N LEU A 151 -0.40 -4.39 -12.75
CA LEU A 151 0.58 -5.15 -13.52
C LEU A 151 0.66 -4.82 -15.01
N ASN A 152 -0.31 -4.10 -15.53
CA ASN A 152 -0.40 -3.78 -16.95
C ASN A 152 0.89 -3.17 -17.52
N ARG A 153 1.66 -2.46 -16.71
CA ARG A 153 2.92 -1.84 -17.13
C ARG A 153 4.08 -2.81 -17.26
N CYS A 154 4.14 -3.83 -16.43
CA CYS A 154 5.21 -4.84 -16.48
C CYS A 154 5.09 -5.75 -17.69
N PHE A 155 3.88 -5.94 -18.20
CA PHE A 155 3.62 -6.72 -19.42
C PHE A 155 3.69 -5.86 -20.70
N LYS A 156 4.16 -4.60 -20.62
CA LYS A 156 4.18 -3.66 -21.76
C LYS A 156 2.85 -3.56 -22.50
N CYS A 157 1.76 -3.54 -21.79
CA CYS A 157 0.49 -3.17 -22.38
C CYS A 157 0.64 -1.74 -22.92
N LYS A 158 0.38 -1.57 -24.19
CA LYS A 158 0.52 -0.26 -24.89
C LYS A 158 -0.35 0.78 -24.19
N ASP A 159 0.20 1.97 -24.05
CA ASP A 159 -0.52 3.21 -23.75
C ASP A 159 -1.29 3.30 -22.43
N MET A 160 -0.87 2.61 -21.38
CA MET A 160 -1.48 2.64 -20.05
C MET A 160 -2.94 2.10 -19.99
N GLU A 161 -3.40 1.44 -21.03
CA GLU A 161 -4.70 0.78 -21.01
C GLU A 161 -4.66 -0.42 -20.07
N HIS A 162 -5.77 -0.61 -19.35
CA HIS A 162 -5.92 -1.77 -18.48
C HIS A 162 -6.06 -3.02 -19.32
N SER A 163 -5.23 -4.02 -19.05
CA SER A 163 -5.38 -5.32 -19.67
C SER A 163 -6.35 -6.16 -18.84
N ASP A 164 -7.38 -6.68 -19.47
CA ASP A 164 -8.27 -7.67 -18.85
C ASP A 164 -7.57 -9.02 -18.58
N ASP A 165 -6.31 -9.17 -19.01
CA ASP A 165 -5.49 -10.38 -18.80
C ASP A 165 -4.81 -10.45 -17.43
N ILE A 166 -4.87 -9.39 -16.65
CA ILE A 166 -4.23 -9.31 -15.33
C ILE A 166 -5.22 -8.73 -14.34
N ILE A 167 -5.58 -9.52 -13.36
CA ILE A 167 -6.59 -9.15 -12.36
C ILE A 167 -6.07 -9.37 -10.95
N SER A 168 -6.54 -8.55 -10.03
CA SER A 168 -6.38 -8.78 -8.60
C SER A 168 -7.66 -9.41 -8.06
N VAL A 169 -7.52 -10.47 -7.29
CA VAL A 169 -8.64 -11.24 -6.75
C VAL A 169 -8.62 -11.20 -5.23
N VAL A 170 -9.76 -10.89 -4.62
CA VAL A 170 -9.95 -11.00 -3.17
C VAL A 170 -10.77 -12.25 -2.87
N THR A 171 -10.23 -13.08 -1.97
CA THR A 171 -10.86 -14.31 -1.53
C THR A 171 -10.91 -14.33 -0.01
N TYR A 172 -12.11 -14.47 0.57
CA TYR A 172 -12.27 -14.43 2.03
C TYR A 172 -12.09 -15.78 2.69
N TYR A 173 -12.42 -16.84 1.98
CA TYR A 173 -12.36 -18.20 2.48
C TYR A 173 -11.13 -18.90 1.95
N THR A 174 -10.28 -19.39 2.85
CA THR A 174 -8.98 -19.96 2.48
C THR A 174 -9.10 -21.23 1.64
N GLU A 175 -10.17 -22.01 1.85
CA GLU A 175 -10.44 -23.22 1.07
C GLU A 175 -10.89 -22.90 -0.36
N ILE A 176 -11.56 -21.79 -0.59
CA ILE A 176 -11.83 -21.29 -1.94
C ILE A 176 -10.53 -20.82 -2.59
N PHE A 177 -9.67 -20.17 -1.80
CA PHE A 177 -8.36 -19.75 -2.27
C PHE A 177 -7.48 -20.97 -2.63
N ASP A 178 -7.52 -22.03 -1.83
CA ASP A 178 -6.85 -23.28 -2.12
C ASP A 178 -7.27 -23.86 -3.49
N SER A 179 -8.57 -23.87 -3.75
CA SER A 179 -9.09 -24.33 -5.03
C SER A 179 -8.56 -23.51 -6.22
N ILE A 180 -8.59 -22.20 -6.14
CA ILE A 180 -8.20 -21.35 -7.27
C ILE A 180 -6.67 -21.21 -7.43
N ILE A 181 -5.87 -21.38 -6.37
CA ILE A 181 -4.41 -21.33 -6.48
C ILE A 181 -3.86 -22.59 -7.20
N HIS A 182 -4.55 -23.73 -7.04
CA HIS A 182 -4.15 -24.98 -7.68
C HIS A 182 -4.69 -25.14 -9.09
N ASN A 183 -5.92 -24.72 -9.34
CA ASN A 183 -6.63 -25.01 -10.57
C ASN A 183 -6.86 -23.79 -11.45
N GLY A 184 -6.58 -22.57 -10.97
CA GLY A 184 -6.99 -21.36 -11.67
C GLY A 184 -8.52 -21.24 -11.73
N PHE A 185 -9.00 -20.41 -12.65
CA PHE A 185 -10.42 -20.25 -12.95
C PHE A 185 -10.64 -19.59 -14.31
N ASP A 186 -11.81 -19.81 -14.90
CA ASP A 186 -12.18 -19.20 -16.17
C ASP A 186 -12.94 -17.89 -15.95
N TYR A 187 -12.56 -16.87 -16.72
CA TYR A 187 -13.21 -15.57 -16.71
C TYR A 187 -13.12 -14.90 -18.10
N LYS A 188 -14.24 -14.49 -18.67
CA LYS A 188 -14.32 -13.87 -20.01
C LYS A 188 -13.58 -14.72 -21.09
N ASP A 189 -13.90 -16.00 -21.14
CA ASP A 189 -13.31 -17.00 -22.07
C ASP A 189 -11.78 -17.17 -22.00
N ARG A 190 -11.17 -16.80 -20.87
CA ARG A 190 -9.75 -16.92 -20.58
C ARG A 190 -9.53 -17.71 -19.29
N HIS A 191 -8.50 -18.54 -19.27
CA HIS A 191 -8.09 -19.23 -18.05
C HIS A 191 -7.08 -18.37 -17.27
N PHE A 192 -7.38 -18.10 -16.00
CA PHE A 192 -6.53 -17.32 -15.10
C PHE A 192 -5.84 -18.25 -14.11
N VAL A 193 -4.52 -18.16 -14.05
CA VAL A 193 -3.69 -18.88 -13.10
C VAL A 193 -3.13 -17.95 -12.05
N PHE A 194 -2.84 -18.51 -10.86
CA PHE A 194 -2.20 -17.74 -9.79
C PHE A 194 -0.83 -17.26 -10.24
N PHE A 195 -0.55 -16.01 -10.01
CA PHE A 195 0.73 -15.40 -10.35
C PHE A 195 1.57 -15.08 -9.11
N THR A 196 1.06 -14.24 -8.22
CA THR A 196 1.78 -13.84 -7.01
C THR A 196 0.85 -13.10 -6.04
N ALA A 197 1.34 -12.94 -4.81
CA ALA A 197 0.71 -12.08 -3.81
C ALA A 197 1.77 -11.33 -3.02
N GLY A 198 1.90 -10.04 -3.26
CA GLY A 198 2.80 -9.18 -2.49
C GLY A 198 2.35 -9.03 -1.04
N ALA A 199 3.28 -8.70 -0.13
CA ALA A 199 2.99 -8.59 1.30
C ALA A 199 1.85 -7.61 1.64
N GLY A 200 1.68 -6.54 0.85
CA GLY A 200 0.55 -5.61 1.00
C GLY A 200 -0.78 -6.23 0.56
N GLN A 201 -0.76 -7.02 -0.49
CA GLN A 201 -1.94 -7.71 -1.02
C GLN A 201 -2.39 -8.81 -0.06
N THR A 202 -1.49 -9.65 0.44
CA THR A 202 -1.82 -10.73 1.37
C THR A 202 -2.51 -10.23 2.63
N ARG A 203 -2.12 -9.07 3.15
CA ARG A 203 -2.79 -8.44 4.30
C ARG A 203 -4.24 -8.08 4.03
N CYS A 204 -4.58 -7.77 2.77
CA CYS A 204 -5.92 -7.46 2.31
C CYS A 204 -6.64 -8.69 1.73
N LYS A 205 -6.07 -9.90 1.86
CA LYS A 205 -6.57 -11.14 1.24
C LYS A 205 -6.68 -11.06 -0.28
N LYS A 206 -5.81 -10.26 -0.87
CA LYS A 206 -5.72 -10.02 -2.29
C LYS A 206 -4.55 -10.79 -2.88
N SER A 207 -4.74 -11.35 -4.06
CA SER A 207 -3.73 -12.01 -4.87
C SER A 207 -3.89 -11.61 -6.33
N THR A 208 -2.86 -11.83 -7.13
CA THR A 208 -2.88 -11.52 -8.55
C THR A 208 -2.96 -12.80 -9.36
N PHE A 209 -3.88 -12.79 -10.30
CA PHE A 209 -4.07 -13.84 -11.30
C PHE A 209 -3.82 -13.26 -12.70
N VAL A 210 -3.29 -14.07 -13.57
CA VAL A 210 -2.91 -13.69 -14.93
C VAL A 210 -3.45 -14.71 -15.91
N ASN A 211 -3.91 -14.28 -17.08
CA ASN A 211 -4.21 -15.17 -18.18
C ASN A 211 -3.00 -16.07 -18.45
N GLU A 212 -3.20 -17.38 -18.38
CA GLU A 212 -2.13 -18.38 -18.50
C GLU A 212 -1.30 -18.20 -19.76
N LYS A 213 -1.94 -17.92 -20.89
CA LYS A 213 -1.26 -17.67 -22.16
C LYS A 213 -0.32 -16.47 -22.07
N LEU A 214 -0.80 -15.35 -21.52
CA LEU A 214 0.02 -14.15 -21.34
C LEU A 214 1.21 -14.39 -20.40
N LEU A 215 1.00 -15.15 -19.32
CA LEU A 215 2.09 -15.49 -18.40
C LEU A 215 3.17 -16.32 -19.10
N ASN A 216 2.78 -17.37 -19.83
CA ASN A 216 3.71 -18.24 -20.53
C ASN A 216 4.54 -17.49 -21.58
N GLU A 217 3.93 -16.56 -22.32
CA GLU A 217 4.61 -15.72 -23.33
C GLU A 217 5.63 -14.76 -22.70
N ASN A 218 5.39 -14.29 -21.47
CA ASN A 218 6.21 -13.25 -20.82
C ASN A 218 7.05 -13.76 -19.65
N PHE A 219 6.94 -15.02 -19.25
CA PHE A 219 7.59 -15.54 -18.05
C PHE A 219 9.10 -15.24 -18.00
N ASN A 220 9.82 -15.61 -19.03
CA ASN A 220 11.28 -15.43 -19.10
C ASN A 220 11.68 -13.95 -19.08
N ARG A 221 10.88 -13.08 -19.65
CA ARG A 221 11.11 -11.63 -19.63
C ARG A 221 10.89 -11.03 -18.23
N LEU A 222 9.86 -11.49 -17.51
CA LEU A 222 9.58 -11.01 -16.15
C LEU A 222 10.61 -11.50 -15.14
N PHE A 223 11.14 -12.72 -15.33
CA PHE A 223 11.99 -13.42 -14.37
C PHE A 223 13.41 -13.67 -14.88
N CYS A 224 13.82 -13.02 -15.95
CA CYS A 224 15.19 -13.12 -16.49
C CYS A 224 15.65 -14.59 -16.65
N GLY A 225 14.74 -15.44 -17.11
CA GLY A 225 14.99 -16.87 -17.34
C GLY A 225 15.07 -17.76 -16.10
N LEU A 226 14.85 -17.22 -14.89
CA LEU A 226 14.84 -18.02 -13.66
C LEU A 226 13.47 -18.64 -13.43
N THR A 227 13.41 -19.98 -13.33
CA THR A 227 12.16 -20.73 -13.12
C THR A 227 12.08 -21.30 -11.71
N PRO A 228 10.88 -21.66 -11.22
CA PRO A 228 10.70 -22.36 -9.95
C PRO A 228 11.49 -23.66 -9.86
N GLU A 229 11.58 -24.42 -10.99
CA GLU A 229 12.32 -25.68 -11.07
C GLU A 229 13.82 -25.45 -10.84
N MET A 230 14.41 -24.38 -11.40
CA MET A 230 15.82 -24.02 -11.19
C MET A 230 16.08 -23.64 -9.73
N ILE A 231 15.14 -22.97 -9.07
CA ILE A 231 15.21 -22.63 -7.64
C ILE A 231 15.12 -23.91 -6.82
N ASN A 232 14.18 -24.79 -7.15
CA ASN A 232 13.95 -26.06 -6.47
C ASN A 232 15.15 -27.01 -6.61
N ALA A 233 15.80 -27.03 -7.77
CA ALA A 233 17.02 -27.81 -8.00
C ALA A 233 18.20 -27.40 -7.10
N GLN A 234 18.16 -26.17 -6.59
CA GLN A 234 19.16 -25.64 -5.64
C GLN A 234 18.67 -25.65 -4.18
N GLY A 235 17.68 -26.48 -3.86
CA GLY A 235 17.14 -26.65 -2.51
C GLY A 235 15.98 -25.73 -2.14
N GLY A 236 15.39 -25.07 -3.12
CA GLY A 236 14.25 -24.18 -2.92
C GLY A 236 14.61 -22.88 -2.22
N MET A 237 13.60 -22.19 -1.71
CA MET A 237 13.74 -20.95 -0.94
C MET A 237 12.54 -20.74 0.00
N ASN A 238 12.63 -19.76 0.87
CA ASN A 238 11.46 -19.35 1.65
C ASN A 238 10.34 -18.85 0.70
N THR A 239 9.19 -19.50 0.75
CA THR A 239 8.04 -19.26 -0.16
C THR A 239 7.55 -17.82 -0.12
N ASN A 240 7.49 -17.20 1.07
CA ASN A 240 7.04 -15.82 1.20
C ASN A 240 8.06 -14.82 0.64
N LYS A 241 9.35 -15.13 0.69
CA LYS A 241 10.38 -14.35 -0.02
C LYS A 241 10.24 -14.52 -1.53
N TYR A 242 9.95 -15.72 -2.02
CA TYR A 242 9.66 -15.96 -3.44
C TYR A 242 8.51 -15.09 -3.90
N LEU A 243 7.37 -15.11 -3.19
CA LEU A 243 6.22 -14.25 -3.47
C LEU A 243 6.57 -12.76 -3.45
N ALA A 244 7.33 -12.32 -2.45
CA ALA A 244 7.76 -10.92 -2.35
C ALA A 244 8.68 -10.50 -3.51
N TYR A 245 9.49 -11.42 -4.06
CA TYR A 245 10.41 -11.13 -5.14
C TYR A 245 9.75 -11.23 -6.53
N THR A 246 8.83 -12.16 -6.71
CA THR A 246 8.01 -12.23 -7.93
C THR A 246 7.03 -11.07 -8.03
N SER A 247 6.54 -10.55 -6.90
CA SER A 247 5.65 -9.39 -6.88
C SER A 247 6.35 -8.05 -7.20
N LEU A 248 7.67 -8.01 -7.35
CA LEU A 248 8.39 -6.78 -7.72
C LEU A 248 7.97 -6.24 -9.08
N CYS A 249 7.54 -7.09 -9.99
CA CYS A 249 7.00 -6.67 -11.29
C CYS A 249 5.63 -5.96 -11.18
N GLN A 250 4.94 -6.05 -10.03
CA GLN A 250 3.67 -5.36 -9.78
C GLN A 250 3.79 -3.87 -9.43
N THR A 251 4.99 -3.35 -9.32
CA THR A 251 5.20 -1.93 -9.01
C THR A 251 4.91 -1.08 -10.25
N ASN A 252 4.13 -0.01 -10.06
CA ASN A 252 3.94 0.99 -11.09
C ASN A 252 5.26 1.73 -11.38
N THR A 253 5.77 1.63 -12.62
CA THR A 253 7.10 2.10 -12.99
C THR A 253 7.11 2.84 -14.32
N GLU A 254 8.14 3.65 -14.53
CA GLU A 254 8.54 4.17 -15.84
C GLU A 254 9.78 3.45 -16.35
N ILE A 255 9.90 3.25 -17.65
CA ILE A 255 11.08 2.64 -18.25
C ILE A 255 12.31 3.51 -18.00
N TRP A 256 13.40 2.90 -17.56
CA TRP A 256 14.68 3.57 -17.37
C TRP A 256 15.38 3.73 -18.71
N LYS A 257 15.12 4.84 -19.37
CA LYS A 257 15.72 5.16 -20.67
C LYS A 257 17.25 5.21 -20.56
N ASN A 258 17.92 4.69 -21.58
CA ASN A 258 19.41 4.68 -21.69
C ASN A 258 20.12 3.87 -20.59
N PHE A 259 19.43 2.96 -19.91
CA PHE A 259 20.08 2.00 -19.03
C PHE A 259 20.87 0.99 -19.87
N ASN A 260 22.11 0.70 -19.44
CA ASN A 260 22.95 -0.31 -20.06
C ASN A 260 23.39 -1.32 -19.00
N ILE A 261 22.87 -2.55 -19.10
CA ILE A 261 23.17 -3.63 -18.17
C ILE A 261 24.63 -4.07 -18.21
N ASP A 262 25.33 -3.91 -19.34
CA ASP A 262 26.75 -4.29 -19.47
C ASP A 262 27.66 -3.42 -18.61
N ARG A 263 27.22 -2.19 -18.30
CA ARG A 263 27.94 -1.25 -17.45
C ARG A 263 27.44 -1.25 -16.01
N ALA A 264 26.72 -2.29 -15.61
CA ALA A 264 26.26 -2.52 -14.24
C ALA A 264 27.06 -3.66 -13.59
N ILE A 265 27.33 -3.49 -12.29
CA ILE A 265 27.94 -4.52 -11.45
C ILE A 265 27.14 -4.70 -10.18
N VAL A 266 27.37 -5.82 -9.50
CA VAL A 266 26.81 -6.11 -8.17
C VAL A 266 27.94 -6.33 -7.18
N VAL A 267 28.03 -5.49 -6.16
CA VAL A 267 29.08 -5.57 -5.12
C VAL A 267 28.50 -6.06 -3.80
N ASP A 268 29.37 -6.50 -2.90
CA ASP A 268 28.94 -6.79 -1.53
C ASP A 268 28.48 -5.51 -0.82
N ASP A 269 27.52 -5.68 0.09
CA ASP A 269 27.05 -4.57 0.90
C ASP A 269 28.13 -4.06 1.83
N ILE A 270 28.07 -2.77 2.13
CA ILE A 270 28.91 -2.17 3.17
C ILE A 270 28.22 -2.38 4.52
N GLU A 271 28.84 -3.18 5.36
CA GLU A 271 28.36 -3.49 6.69
C GLU A 271 29.53 -3.39 7.67
N TYR A 272 29.29 -2.78 8.82
CA TYR A 272 30.32 -2.57 9.86
C TYR A 272 29.67 -2.40 11.22
N ASP A 273 30.45 -2.60 12.28
CA ASP A 273 30.03 -2.44 13.65
C ASP A 273 30.43 -1.07 14.20
N ILE A 274 29.51 -0.41 14.90
CA ILE A 274 29.80 0.75 15.74
C ILE A 274 29.90 0.24 17.18
N PRO A 275 31.09 0.31 17.83
CA PRO A 275 31.28 -0.23 19.18
C PRO A 275 30.53 0.59 20.24
N ASP A 276 30.40 0.02 21.42
CA ASP A 276 29.95 0.68 22.66
C ASP A 276 28.59 1.41 22.58
N GLN A 277 27.65 0.87 21.79
CA GLN A 277 26.32 1.45 21.69
C GLN A 277 25.42 0.91 22.80
N LYS A 278 24.67 1.81 23.46
CA LYS A 278 23.58 1.40 24.35
C LYS A 278 22.40 0.98 23.50
N VAL A 279 21.91 -0.25 23.69
CA VAL A 279 20.74 -0.80 23.03
C VAL A 279 19.76 -1.35 24.05
N ARG A 280 18.48 -1.34 23.72
CA ARG A 280 17.45 -2.10 24.42
C ARG A 280 17.37 -3.47 23.78
N TYR A 281 18.06 -4.44 24.39
CA TYR A 281 18.05 -5.81 23.93
C TYR A 281 16.75 -6.49 24.35
N ILE A 282 15.99 -7.00 23.37
CA ILE A 282 14.76 -7.75 23.60
C ILE A 282 15.06 -9.22 23.32
N TYR A 283 14.86 -10.07 24.32
CA TYR A 283 15.12 -11.49 24.21
C TYR A 283 14.09 -12.18 23.31
N THR A 284 14.60 -12.90 22.31
CA THR A 284 13.84 -13.77 21.41
C THR A 284 14.29 -15.21 21.56
N GLU A 285 13.50 -16.15 21.06
CA GLU A 285 13.82 -17.58 21.09
C GLU A 285 15.01 -17.88 20.18
N SER A 286 16.05 -18.50 20.73
CA SER A 286 17.14 -19.06 19.92
C SER A 286 16.70 -20.34 19.19
N PRO A 287 17.41 -20.80 18.15
CA PRO A 287 17.15 -22.09 17.52
C PRO A 287 17.22 -23.27 18.49
N ASP A 288 18.11 -23.22 19.50
CA ASP A 288 18.25 -24.27 20.51
C ASP A 288 17.11 -24.21 21.51
N ASP A 289 16.67 -23.03 21.91
CA ASP A 289 15.48 -22.88 22.75
C ASP A 289 14.23 -23.44 22.04
N LYS A 290 14.11 -23.26 20.74
CA LYS A 290 13.00 -23.82 19.95
C LYS A 290 13.04 -25.35 19.95
N LYS A 291 14.22 -25.97 19.77
CA LYS A 291 14.39 -27.41 19.86
C LYS A 291 14.02 -27.92 21.25
N GLN A 292 14.48 -27.24 22.28
CA GLN A 292 14.17 -27.59 23.66
C GLN A 292 12.67 -27.43 23.94
N LEU A 293 12.05 -26.37 23.47
CA LEU A 293 10.61 -26.15 23.63
C LEU A 293 9.80 -27.23 22.90
N GLN A 294 10.17 -27.59 21.67
CA GLN A 294 9.52 -28.66 20.92
C GLN A 294 9.65 -30.00 21.64
N PHE A 295 10.86 -30.35 22.12
CA PHE A 295 11.09 -31.56 22.91
C PHE A 295 10.19 -31.62 24.13
N LEU A 296 10.06 -30.53 24.90
CA LEU A 296 9.18 -30.48 26.06
C LEU A 296 7.69 -30.61 25.70
N ILE A 297 7.27 -30.06 24.55
CA ILE A 297 5.89 -30.21 24.03
C ILE A 297 5.62 -31.66 23.66
N ASP A 298 6.51 -32.29 22.90
CA ASP A 298 6.40 -33.69 22.48
C ASP A 298 6.33 -34.64 23.69
N GLU A 299 7.12 -34.39 24.73
CA GLU A 299 7.09 -35.12 25.99
C GLU A 299 5.74 -34.97 26.73
N ILE A 300 5.13 -33.76 26.71
CA ILE A 300 3.79 -33.54 27.25
C ILE A 300 2.74 -34.33 26.45
N GLU A 301 2.88 -34.35 25.12
CA GLU A 301 1.96 -35.10 24.25
C GLU A 301 2.05 -36.60 24.50
N ASN A 302 3.25 -37.13 24.65
CA ASN A 302 3.48 -38.50 25.09
C ASN A 302 2.84 -38.82 26.44
N CYS A 303 2.95 -37.91 27.42
CA CYS A 303 2.25 -38.06 28.69
C CYS A 303 0.73 -38.04 28.53
N ASN A 304 0.18 -37.20 27.62
CA ASN A 304 -1.24 -37.15 27.36
C ASN A 304 -1.76 -38.42 26.67
N ILE A 305 -1.00 -38.98 25.72
CA ILE A 305 -1.34 -40.28 25.09
C ILE A 305 -1.44 -41.37 26.14
N GLN A 306 -0.41 -41.53 27.00
CA GLN A 306 -0.38 -42.54 28.04
C GLN A 306 -1.52 -42.35 29.08
N LEU A 307 -1.84 -41.10 29.46
CA LEU A 307 -2.96 -40.78 30.32
C LEU A 307 -4.32 -41.12 29.69
N ASN A 308 -4.46 -40.95 28.37
CA ASN A 308 -5.66 -41.32 27.63
C ASN A 308 -5.80 -42.83 27.54
N GLU A 309 -4.72 -43.58 27.38
CA GLU A 309 -4.72 -45.05 27.42
C GLU A 309 -5.20 -45.57 28.79
N ILE A 310 -4.67 -45.00 29.87
CA ILE A 310 -5.11 -45.34 31.24
C ILE A 310 -6.60 -45.01 31.42
N LYS A 311 -7.05 -43.88 30.87
CA LYS A 311 -8.47 -43.46 30.91
C LYS A 311 -9.38 -44.44 30.14
N LEU A 312 -8.97 -44.90 28.98
CA LEU A 312 -9.68 -45.90 28.19
C LEU A 312 -9.71 -47.26 28.92
N LYS A 313 -8.59 -47.70 29.49
CA LYS A 313 -8.54 -48.91 30.34
C LYS A 313 -9.49 -48.82 31.52
N LYS A 314 -9.62 -47.62 32.11
CA LYS A 314 -10.55 -47.36 33.21
C LYS A 314 -12.02 -47.40 32.77
N GLN A 315 -12.35 -46.88 31.59
CA GLN A 315 -13.71 -46.89 31.05
C GLN A 315 -14.19 -48.28 30.64
N ASN A 316 -13.27 -49.09 30.12
CA ASN A 316 -13.57 -50.44 29.62
C ASN A 316 -13.54 -51.52 30.74
N ARG A 317 -13.29 -51.15 31.97
CA ARG A 317 -13.18 -52.08 33.09
C ARG A 317 -14.56 -52.54 33.57
N PRO A 318 -14.80 -53.84 33.75
CA PRO A 318 -16.06 -54.37 34.25
C PRO A 318 -16.43 -53.81 35.61
N ARG A 319 -17.75 -53.62 35.88
CA ARG A 319 -18.23 -53.16 37.19
C ARG A 319 -17.80 -54.10 38.31
N GLY A 320 -17.23 -53.62 39.41
CA GLY A 320 -16.79 -54.38 40.56
C GLY A 320 -15.27 -54.69 40.60
N PHE A 321 -14.54 -54.51 39.50
CA PHE A 321 -13.07 -54.72 39.56
C PHE A 321 -12.33 -53.53 40.09
N LYS A 322 -11.52 -53.77 41.15
CA LYS A 322 -10.64 -52.73 41.76
C LYS A 322 -9.50 -52.36 40.79
N ARG A 323 -9.19 -51.11 40.79
CA ARG A 323 -8.10 -50.58 39.99
C ARG A 323 -6.75 -51.03 40.53
N PRO A 324 -5.80 -51.56 39.72
CA PRO A 324 -4.45 -51.91 40.18
C PRO A 324 -3.73 -50.72 40.79
N GLN A 325 -3.01 -50.93 41.86
CA GLN A 325 -2.28 -49.87 42.57
C GLN A 325 -1.14 -49.27 41.70
N THR A 326 -0.53 -50.12 40.84
CA THR A 326 0.45 -49.72 39.83
C THR A 326 -0.13 -48.71 38.85
N GLU A 327 -1.32 -48.95 38.31
CA GLU A 327 -1.99 -48.05 37.36
C GLU A 327 -2.36 -46.71 37.99
N ILE A 328 -2.72 -46.70 39.29
CA ILE A 328 -2.97 -45.47 40.03
C ILE A 328 -1.67 -44.67 40.20
N MET A 329 -0.61 -45.40 40.49
CA MET A 329 0.73 -44.80 40.66
C MET A 329 1.29 -44.23 39.36
N ASP A 330 1.10 -44.96 38.26
CA ASP A 330 1.51 -44.52 36.90
C ASP A 330 0.73 -43.27 36.49
N GLU A 331 -0.61 -43.24 36.69
CA GLU A 331 -1.41 -42.05 36.40
C GLU A 331 -0.92 -40.84 37.21
N ARG A 332 -0.59 -41.04 38.46
CA ARG A 332 -0.07 -39.98 39.34
C ARG A 332 1.30 -39.49 38.90
N ASN A 333 2.20 -40.41 38.56
CA ASN A 333 3.53 -40.10 38.06
C ASN A 333 3.48 -39.34 36.74
N LEU A 334 2.64 -39.75 35.76
CA LEU A 334 2.45 -39.08 34.49
C LEU A 334 1.83 -37.68 34.68
N LYS A 335 0.87 -37.50 35.59
CA LYS A 335 0.34 -36.18 35.93
C LYS A 335 1.39 -35.26 36.53
N ASN A 336 2.21 -35.77 37.41
CA ASN A 336 3.31 -35.01 38.02
C ASN A 336 4.37 -34.65 36.99
N ARG A 337 4.81 -35.62 36.15
CA ARG A 337 5.75 -35.36 35.04
C ARG A 337 5.20 -34.30 34.10
N ARG A 338 3.93 -34.42 33.67
CA ARG A 338 3.26 -33.41 32.82
C ARG A 338 3.24 -32.03 33.47
N LYS A 339 3.05 -31.95 34.80
CA LYS A 339 3.10 -30.69 35.52
C LYS A 339 4.49 -30.09 35.50
N SER A 340 5.52 -30.90 35.87
CA SER A 340 6.91 -30.48 35.84
C SER A 340 7.32 -29.98 34.45
N LEU A 341 6.98 -30.70 33.36
CA LEU A 341 7.28 -30.29 31.99
C LEU A 341 6.57 -28.95 31.62
N LYS A 342 5.36 -28.73 32.13
CA LYS A 342 4.68 -27.44 31.93
C LYS A 342 5.39 -26.30 32.67
N ASP A 343 5.86 -26.56 33.88
CA ASP A 343 6.60 -25.60 34.68
C ASP A 343 7.96 -25.26 34.01
N ASP A 344 8.63 -26.27 33.44
CA ASP A 344 9.87 -26.08 32.66
C ASP A 344 9.63 -25.26 31.39
N ILE A 345 8.52 -25.51 30.67
CA ILE A 345 8.11 -24.68 29.52
C ILE A 345 7.87 -23.24 29.97
N GLN A 346 7.16 -23.04 31.07
CA GLN A 346 6.89 -21.71 31.60
C GLN A 346 8.16 -20.98 32.00
N LYS A 347 9.09 -21.70 32.65
CA LYS A 347 10.41 -21.18 33.05
C LYS A 347 11.25 -20.81 31.81
N LEU A 348 11.24 -21.63 30.77
CA LEU A 348 11.92 -21.33 29.51
C LEU A 348 11.29 -20.09 28.87
N LYS A 349 9.95 -20.07 28.72
CA LYS A 349 9.21 -18.96 28.11
C LYS A 349 9.33 -17.65 28.89
N SER A 350 9.49 -17.68 30.19
CA SER A 350 9.65 -16.49 31.02
C SER A 350 10.92 -15.67 30.72
N LYS A 351 11.89 -16.26 30.00
CA LYS A 351 13.10 -15.57 29.55
C LYS A 351 12.85 -14.67 28.38
N TYR A 352 11.83 -14.98 27.56
CA TYR A 352 11.60 -14.27 26.30
C TYR A 352 10.78 -13.00 26.49
N HIS A 353 10.83 -12.15 25.48
CA HIS A 353 10.05 -10.93 25.39
C HIS A 353 10.26 -10.01 26.60
N ARG A 354 11.45 -10.06 27.19
CA ARG A 354 11.95 -9.12 28.20
C ARG A 354 12.99 -8.24 27.58
N SER A 355 13.14 -7.04 28.08
CA SER A 355 14.14 -6.11 27.59
C SER A 355 15.10 -5.72 28.71
N GLU A 356 16.35 -5.51 28.33
CA GLU A 356 17.37 -4.90 29.20
C GLU A 356 18.22 -3.93 28.40
N ILE A 357 18.81 -2.95 29.08
CA ILE A 357 19.75 -2.02 28.45
C ILE A 357 21.15 -2.68 28.50
N ARG A 358 21.73 -2.86 27.31
CA ARG A 358 23.09 -3.41 27.12
C ARG A 358 23.95 -2.43 26.37
N THR A 359 25.27 -2.47 26.66
CA THR A 359 26.27 -1.86 25.80
C THR A 359 26.89 -2.95 24.94
N MET A 360 26.77 -2.79 23.63
CA MET A 360 27.23 -3.77 22.65
C MET A 360 27.55 -3.10 21.30
N PRO A 361 28.36 -3.72 20.43
CA PRO A 361 28.52 -3.25 19.08
C PRO A 361 27.18 -3.36 18.31
N VAL A 362 26.90 -2.36 17.49
CA VAL A 362 25.70 -2.34 16.64
C VAL A 362 26.12 -2.38 15.19
N THR A 363 25.72 -3.43 14.50
CA THR A 363 25.97 -3.60 13.06
C THR A 363 25.09 -2.66 12.24
N ILE A 364 25.72 -1.84 11.40
CA ILE A 364 25.05 -0.93 10.47
C ILE A 364 25.13 -1.50 9.06
N PRO A 365 24.00 -1.93 8.46
CA PRO A 365 23.94 -2.34 7.06
C PRO A 365 23.83 -1.09 6.18
N PHE A 366 24.96 -0.41 5.97
CA PHE A 366 25.02 0.95 5.42
C PHE A 366 24.45 1.05 4.00
N THR A 367 24.60 0.01 3.19
CA THR A 367 24.10 -0.01 1.81
C THR A 367 22.98 -1.01 1.58
N ASP A 368 22.28 -1.47 2.62
CA ASP A 368 21.20 -2.45 2.44
C ASP A 368 20.10 -1.91 1.53
N GLY A 369 19.99 -2.51 0.34
CA GLY A 369 19.04 -2.11 -0.69
C GLY A 369 19.41 -0.81 -1.43
N PHE A 370 20.62 -0.32 -1.27
CA PHE A 370 21.08 0.92 -1.89
C PHE A 370 22.17 0.68 -2.94
N GLY A 371 22.09 1.42 -4.06
CA GLY A 371 23.07 1.41 -5.12
C GLY A 371 23.43 2.81 -5.62
N ILE A 372 24.47 2.91 -6.43
CA ILE A 372 24.99 4.17 -6.95
C ILE A 372 24.93 4.20 -8.47
N SER A 373 24.46 5.32 -9.01
CA SER A 373 24.64 5.67 -10.41
C SER A 373 25.81 6.63 -10.54
N LEU A 374 26.80 6.28 -11.36
CA LEU A 374 27.90 7.16 -11.75
C LEU A 374 27.50 8.07 -12.93
N ARG A 375 26.33 7.85 -13.54
CA ARG A 375 25.68 8.73 -14.52
C ARG A 375 24.63 9.58 -13.84
N LYS A 376 24.48 10.82 -14.30
CA LYS A 376 23.51 11.77 -13.75
C LYS A 376 22.08 11.26 -13.93
N ILE A 377 21.40 11.01 -12.83
CA ILE A 377 19.96 10.64 -12.74
C ILE A 377 19.35 11.28 -11.49
N GLU A 378 18.03 11.35 -11.46
CA GLU A 378 17.29 11.63 -10.22
C GLU A 378 17.30 10.38 -9.32
N SER A 379 17.42 10.58 -8.02
CA SER A 379 17.26 9.50 -7.04
C SER A 379 15.90 8.84 -7.23
N SER A 380 15.87 7.53 -7.29
CA SER A 380 14.68 6.76 -7.60
C SER A 380 14.81 5.33 -7.10
N MET A 381 13.68 4.70 -6.84
CA MET A 381 13.67 3.26 -6.68
C MET A 381 13.78 2.59 -8.05
N ILE A 382 14.52 1.50 -8.12
CA ILE A 382 14.71 0.71 -9.35
C ILE A 382 13.93 -0.60 -9.28
N ARG A 383 13.55 -1.09 -10.45
CA ARG A 383 12.91 -2.39 -10.66
C ARG A 383 13.46 -3.02 -11.93
N LEU A 384 14.25 -4.07 -11.77
CA LEU A 384 14.63 -5.03 -12.80
C LEU A 384 14.17 -6.42 -12.34
N PRO A 385 14.20 -7.45 -13.17
CA PRO A 385 13.95 -8.80 -12.68
C PRO A 385 14.81 -9.13 -11.46
N PHE A 386 14.16 -9.33 -10.33
CA PHE A 386 14.77 -9.62 -9.02
C PHE A 386 15.76 -8.59 -8.46
N ILE A 387 15.90 -7.40 -9.07
CA ILE A 387 16.68 -6.30 -8.52
C ILE A 387 15.76 -5.16 -8.13
N LYS A 388 15.82 -4.79 -6.86
CA LYS A 388 15.07 -3.66 -6.30
C LYS A 388 15.90 -2.88 -5.31
N GLY A 389 15.59 -1.61 -5.16
CA GLY A 389 16.16 -0.76 -4.12
C GLY A 389 16.20 0.69 -4.57
N LEU A 390 16.90 1.51 -3.82
CA LEU A 390 17.14 2.90 -4.13
C LEU A 390 18.44 3.03 -4.92
N ILE A 391 18.48 3.96 -5.88
CA ILE A 391 19.71 4.39 -6.54
C ILE A 391 19.83 5.90 -6.46
N ALA A 392 21.03 6.39 -6.16
CA ALA A 392 21.35 7.81 -6.12
C ALA A 392 22.59 8.13 -6.97
N TYR A 393 22.64 9.35 -7.48
CA TYR A 393 23.75 9.80 -8.31
C TYR A 393 24.94 10.23 -7.47
N CYS A 394 26.13 9.70 -7.80
CA CYS A 394 27.43 10.19 -7.34
C CYS A 394 28.33 10.53 -8.55
N PRO A 395 28.87 11.76 -8.64
CA PRO A 395 29.60 12.19 -9.82
C PRO A 395 30.99 11.53 -9.90
N ARG A 396 31.16 10.54 -10.81
CA ARG A 396 32.41 9.80 -11.06
C ARG A 396 33.64 10.72 -11.16
N ARG A 397 33.58 11.74 -12.01
CA ARG A 397 34.71 12.63 -12.26
C ARG A 397 35.14 13.36 -10.99
N LYS A 398 34.16 13.80 -10.19
CA LYS A 398 34.45 14.47 -8.90
C LYS A 398 35.10 13.51 -7.89
N PHE A 399 34.74 12.24 -7.92
CA PHE A 399 35.40 11.25 -7.09
C PHE A 399 36.85 11.04 -7.51
N ILE A 400 37.12 10.92 -8.81
CA ILE A 400 38.48 10.78 -9.33
C ILE A 400 39.32 12.02 -8.99
N ASP A 401 38.76 13.23 -9.22
CA ASP A 401 39.41 14.50 -8.88
C ASP A 401 39.73 14.57 -7.35
N TRP A 402 38.78 14.13 -6.53
CA TRP A 402 38.93 14.09 -5.06
C TRP A 402 40.04 13.12 -4.62
N CYS A 403 40.07 11.91 -5.18
CA CYS A 403 41.16 10.95 -4.90
C CYS A 403 42.51 11.51 -5.29
N SER A 404 42.62 12.11 -6.48
CA SER A 404 43.86 12.72 -6.95
C SER A 404 44.32 13.87 -6.04
N ALA A 405 43.39 14.74 -5.61
CA ALA A 405 43.72 15.87 -4.72
C ALA A 405 44.14 15.44 -3.32
N ASN A 406 43.72 14.25 -2.85
CA ASN A 406 44.12 13.68 -1.56
C ASN A 406 45.21 12.61 -1.64
N SER A 407 45.84 12.41 -2.83
CA SER A 407 46.86 11.41 -3.07
C SER A 407 46.42 9.98 -2.73
N ILE A 408 45.13 9.65 -2.98
CA ILE A 408 44.53 8.33 -2.75
C ILE A 408 44.48 7.57 -4.07
N SER A 409 44.95 6.33 -4.08
CA SER A 409 44.91 5.47 -5.26
C SER A 409 43.51 4.87 -5.42
N ILE A 410 43.06 4.79 -6.67
CA ILE A 410 41.81 4.14 -7.04
C ILE A 410 42.08 2.72 -7.50
N HIS A 411 41.48 1.74 -6.86
CA HIS A 411 41.63 0.32 -7.18
C HIS A 411 40.43 -0.23 -7.95
N LYS A 412 40.56 -1.43 -8.48
CA LYS A 412 39.44 -2.17 -9.06
C LYS A 412 38.55 -2.72 -7.94
N VAL A 413 37.25 -2.66 -8.15
CA VAL A 413 36.29 -3.30 -7.26
C VAL A 413 36.00 -4.72 -7.72
N THR A 414 35.85 -5.65 -6.78
CA THR A 414 35.46 -7.03 -7.07
C THR A 414 33.94 -7.18 -6.89
N ASP A 415 33.27 -7.78 -7.87
CA ASP A 415 31.84 -8.08 -7.76
C ASP A 415 31.59 -9.33 -6.88
N ILE A 416 30.32 -9.60 -6.56
CA ILE A 416 29.95 -10.75 -5.70
C ILE A 416 30.26 -12.12 -6.31
N TYR A 417 30.69 -12.18 -7.55
CA TYR A 417 31.06 -13.40 -8.27
C TYR A 417 32.57 -13.52 -8.53
N GLY A 418 33.37 -12.55 -8.04
CA GLY A 418 34.82 -12.57 -8.08
C GLY A 418 35.48 -11.82 -9.26
N LYS A 419 34.71 -11.18 -10.15
CA LYS A 419 35.24 -10.41 -11.26
C LYS A 419 35.58 -8.98 -10.86
N GLN A 420 36.72 -8.46 -11.35
CA GLN A 420 37.20 -7.13 -11.04
C GLN A 420 36.88 -6.12 -12.15
N TYR A 421 36.46 -4.92 -11.71
CA TYR A 421 36.10 -3.82 -12.62
C TYR A 421 36.74 -2.51 -12.22
N SER A 422 37.23 -1.75 -13.23
CA SER A 422 37.64 -0.37 -13.04
C SER A 422 36.45 0.55 -12.96
N ILE A 423 36.54 1.65 -12.20
CA ILE A 423 35.46 2.65 -12.07
C ILE A 423 35.05 3.25 -13.43
N ASN A 424 35.94 3.26 -14.41
CA ASN A 424 35.66 3.79 -15.77
C ASN A 424 34.80 2.83 -16.62
N GLU A 425 34.75 1.55 -16.28
CA GLU A 425 33.98 0.51 -16.95
C GLU A 425 32.51 0.46 -16.47
N ILE A 426 32.21 1.14 -15.38
CA ILE A 426 30.96 1.00 -14.64
C ILE A 426 30.13 2.28 -14.75
N ASP A 427 28.83 2.16 -14.96
CA ASP A 427 27.87 3.26 -14.83
C ASP A 427 26.92 3.07 -13.65
N TYR A 428 26.68 1.81 -13.25
CA TYR A 428 25.74 1.48 -12.17
C TYR A 428 26.34 0.44 -11.24
N ILE A 429 26.29 0.72 -9.95
CA ILE A 429 26.74 -0.16 -8.88
C ILE A 429 25.52 -0.58 -8.10
N PHE A 430 25.13 -1.83 -8.21
CA PHE A 430 24.12 -2.46 -7.35
C PHE A 430 24.80 -3.19 -6.20
N THR A 431 24.06 -3.39 -5.12
CA THR A 431 24.52 -4.20 -4.00
C THR A 431 23.87 -5.57 -4.01
N LYS A 432 24.47 -6.50 -3.32
CA LYS A 432 23.99 -7.87 -3.13
C LYS A 432 22.59 -7.89 -2.51
N SER A 433 22.32 -7.01 -1.56
CA SER A 433 21.01 -6.83 -0.96
C SER A 433 19.94 -6.37 -1.93
N GLN A 434 20.32 -5.64 -3.02
CA GLN A 434 19.40 -5.28 -4.09
C GLN A 434 19.08 -6.46 -5.01
N PHE A 435 20.04 -7.36 -5.29
CA PHE A 435 19.86 -8.51 -6.17
C PHE A 435 19.32 -9.72 -5.39
N LYS A 436 18.01 -9.79 -5.25
CA LYS A 436 17.32 -10.73 -4.35
C LYS A 436 17.52 -12.20 -4.69
N MET A 437 17.74 -12.53 -5.98
CA MET A 437 17.90 -13.92 -6.46
C MET A 437 19.34 -14.25 -6.87
N TRP A 438 20.33 -13.47 -6.42
CA TRP A 438 21.72 -13.64 -6.81
C TRP A 438 22.25 -15.08 -6.63
N LYS A 439 21.79 -15.82 -5.61
CA LYS A 439 22.21 -17.20 -5.30
C LYS A 439 21.85 -18.21 -6.37
N TYR A 440 20.84 -17.90 -7.20
CA TYR A 440 20.30 -18.83 -8.21
C TYR A 440 20.89 -18.61 -9.59
N TYR A 441 21.73 -17.60 -9.76
CA TYR A 441 22.56 -17.39 -10.95
C TYR A 441 23.98 -17.85 -10.65
N ASN A 442 24.31 -19.08 -11.06
CA ASN A 442 25.58 -19.71 -10.72
C ASN A 442 26.68 -19.35 -11.71
N ASN A 443 27.93 -19.42 -11.26
CA ASN A 443 29.09 -19.42 -12.14
C ASN A 443 29.07 -20.68 -13.02
N VAL A 444 29.45 -20.52 -14.27
CA VAL A 444 29.55 -21.61 -15.26
C VAL A 444 31.02 -21.95 -15.45
N PHE A 445 31.34 -23.24 -15.31
CA PHE A 445 32.71 -23.77 -15.44
C PHE A 445 32.78 -24.73 -16.63
N ASP A 446 33.98 -24.86 -17.23
CA ASP A 446 34.27 -25.89 -18.22
C ASP A 446 34.50 -27.27 -17.53
N ASP A 447 34.70 -28.30 -18.33
CA ASP A 447 34.96 -29.66 -17.84
C ASP A 447 36.29 -29.76 -17.05
N ASN A 448 37.18 -28.77 -17.17
CA ASN A 448 38.46 -28.68 -16.46
C ASN A 448 38.37 -27.84 -15.19
N GLY A 449 37.18 -27.32 -14.86
CA GLY A 449 36.96 -26.48 -13.69
C GLY A 449 37.36 -25.01 -13.87
N ASN A 450 37.62 -24.55 -15.10
CA ASN A 450 37.89 -23.14 -15.35
C ASN A 450 36.60 -22.34 -15.47
N LEU A 451 36.60 -21.13 -14.94
CA LEU A 451 35.42 -20.25 -14.99
C LEU A 451 35.20 -19.76 -16.43
N ILE A 452 34.09 -20.16 -17.06
CA ILE A 452 33.64 -19.67 -18.35
C ILE A 452 32.89 -18.37 -18.21
N LYS A 453 31.91 -18.31 -17.28
CA LYS A 453 31.05 -17.15 -17.04
C LYS A 453 30.70 -17.05 -15.56
N THR A 454 30.67 -15.82 -15.07
CA THR A 454 30.15 -15.52 -13.73
C THR A 454 28.61 -15.53 -13.73
N GLY A 455 28.02 -15.76 -12.59
CA GLY A 455 26.55 -15.69 -12.42
C GLY A 455 25.97 -14.33 -12.83
N TRP A 456 26.73 -13.24 -12.67
CA TRP A 456 26.32 -11.92 -13.14
C TRP A 456 26.32 -11.82 -14.68
N GLU A 457 27.27 -12.44 -15.33
CA GLU A 457 27.30 -12.54 -16.79
C GLU A 457 26.12 -13.35 -17.33
N VAL A 458 25.80 -14.45 -16.68
CA VAL A 458 24.59 -15.24 -17.00
C VAL A 458 23.32 -14.39 -16.87
N TYR A 459 23.19 -13.61 -15.79
CA TYR A 459 22.07 -12.69 -15.63
C TYR A 459 22.01 -11.63 -16.74
N LYS A 460 23.15 -11.01 -17.08
CA LYS A 460 23.22 -10.00 -18.15
C LYS A 460 22.84 -10.56 -19.51
N GLU A 461 23.30 -11.77 -19.82
CA GLU A 461 22.94 -12.47 -21.06
C GLU A 461 21.45 -12.77 -21.13
N ASN A 462 20.88 -13.32 -20.04
CA ASN A 462 19.45 -13.57 -19.94
C ASN A 462 18.64 -12.27 -20.04
N PHE A 463 19.08 -11.20 -19.38
CA PHE A 463 18.43 -9.90 -19.43
C PHE A 463 18.31 -9.40 -20.89
N LYS A 464 19.36 -9.54 -21.69
CA LYS A 464 19.35 -9.17 -23.12
C LYS A 464 18.57 -10.17 -23.97
N LYS A 465 18.79 -11.46 -23.78
CA LYS A 465 18.15 -12.55 -24.53
C LYS A 465 16.63 -12.49 -24.45
N TYR A 466 16.11 -12.26 -23.24
CA TYR A 466 14.67 -12.21 -22.98
C TYR A 466 14.07 -10.80 -23.06
N ASN A 467 14.86 -9.83 -23.51
CA ASN A 467 14.42 -8.43 -23.65
C ASN A 467 13.74 -7.88 -22.36
N CYS A 468 14.42 -8.12 -21.24
CA CYS A 468 13.96 -7.70 -19.92
C CYS A 468 13.96 -6.17 -19.78
N ASP A 469 13.12 -5.63 -18.91
CA ASP A 469 13.00 -4.21 -18.68
C ASP A 469 13.75 -3.76 -17.43
N ALA A 470 14.49 -2.65 -17.55
CA ALA A 470 14.92 -1.85 -16.41
C ALA A 470 13.95 -0.69 -16.22
N CYS A 471 13.43 -0.55 -15.01
CA CYS A 471 12.41 0.43 -14.70
C CYS A 471 12.74 1.22 -13.44
N ARG A 472 12.14 2.40 -13.32
CA ARG A 472 12.23 3.26 -12.13
C ARG A 472 10.84 3.58 -11.58
N CYS A 473 10.73 3.76 -10.29
CA CYS A 473 9.54 4.27 -9.63
C CYS A 473 9.89 5.23 -8.50
N ASN A 474 8.90 5.96 -8.01
CA ASN A 474 9.10 6.97 -6.97
C ASN A 474 10.24 7.94 -7.28
N VAL A 475 10.39 8.32 -8.55
CA VAL A 475 11.44 9.23 -9.00
C VAL A 475 11.30 10.57 -8.28
N GLU A 476 12.41 11.05 -7.72
CA GLU A 476 12.45 12.30 -7.00
C GLU A 476 12.27 13.49 -7.94
N ARG A 477 11.07 14.06 -7.96
CA ARG A 477 10.74 15.24 -8.76
C ARG A 477 10.01 16.26 -7.91
N GLY A 478 10.39 17.51 -7.98
CA GLY A 478 9.63 18.66 -7.43
C GLY A 478 9.31 18.59 -5.94
N VAL A 479 10.22 18.14 -5.10
CA VAL A 479 10.02 18.06 -3.65
C VAL A 479 9.79 19.45 -3.07
N LYS A 480 8.67 19.64 -2.35
CA LYS A 480 8.28 20.89 -1.69
C LYS A 480 8.21 20.73 -0.18
N LEU A 481 8.60 21.79 0.55
CA LEU A 481 8.54 21.84 2.01
C LEU A 481 7.11 22.21 2.48
N ASN A 482 6.17 21.27 2.35
CA ASN A 482 4.76 21.46 2.68
C ASN A 482 4.13 20.28 3.41
N SER A 483 4.92 19.55 4.17
CA SER A 483 4.45 18.40 4.94
C SER A 483 3.55 18.78 6.11
N LYS A 484 2.94 17.79 6.70
CA LYS A 484 2.12 17.93 7.90
C LYS A 484 2.58 16.95 8.97
N THR A 485 2.38 17.33 10.21
CA THR A 485 2.46 16.42 11.33
C THR A 485 1.31 15.40 11.27
N ASN A 486 1.37 14.41 12.10
CA ASN A 486 0.26 13.49 12.39
C ASN A 486 0.28 13.16 13.89
N TYR A 487 -0.79 12.51 14.39
CA TYR A 487 -0.86 12.16 15.80
C TYR A 487 0.31 11.27 16.27
N GLN A 488 0.85 10.41 15.40
CA GLN A 488 1.98 9.54 15.77
C GLN A 488 3.26 10.34 16.03
N VAL A 489 3.53 11.38 15.24
CA VAL A 489 4.68 12.29 15.48
C VAL A 489 4.53 13.01 16.81
N LEU A 490 3.33 13.46 17.13
CA LEU A 490 3.11 14.28 18.33
C LEU A 490 2.93 13.45 19.61
N GLN A 491 2.28 12.26 19.54
CA GLN A 491 2.03 11.42 20.71
C GLN A 491 3.31 11.08 21.49
N THR A 492 4.42 10.89 20.75
CA THR A 492 5.73 10.59 21.36
C THR A 492 6.33 11.75 22.14
N LEU A 493 5.74 12.94 22.05
CA LEU A 493 6.15 14.17 22.77
C LEU A 493 5.14 14.56 23.84
N THR A 494 4.23 13.67 24.22
CA THR A 494 3.09 14.02 25.10
C THR A 494 3.54 14.46 26.50
N THR A 495 4.67 13.99 26.97
CA THR A 495 5.23 14.32 28.29
C THR A 495 5.98 15.67 28.32
N GLU A 496 6.45 16.18 27.17
CA GLU A 496 7.21 17.44 27.08
C GLU A 496 6.44 18.61 26.48
N MET A 497 5.37 18.32 25.72
CA MET A 497 4.64 19.34 24.96
C MET A 497 3.57 20.02 25.81
N THR A 498 3.77 21.31 26.12
CA THR A 498 2.82 22.15 26.84
C THR A 498 1.71 22.69 25.92
N ASP A 499 0.68 23.36 26.51
CA ASP A 499 -0.38 24.00 25.72
C ASP A 499 0.16 25.18 24.89
N ASP A 500 1.17 25.91 25.40
CA ASP A 500 1.85 26.96 24.65
C ASP A 500 2.63 26.39 23.46
N ASP A 501 3.23 25.23 23.62
CA ASP A 501 3.88 24.51 22.51
C ASP A 501 2.87 24.09 21.45
N ILE A 502 1.69 23.61 21.85
CA ILE A 502 0.59 23.27 20.93
C ILE A 502 0.13 24.54 20.17
N LEU A 503 -0.05 25.66 20.88
CA LEU A 503 -0.43 26.94 20.26
C LEU A 503 0.64 27.43 19.28
N SER A 504 1.91 27.35 19.68
CA SER A 504 3.04 27.72 18.82
C SER A 504 3.09 26.89 17.55
N LEU A 505 2.96 25.54 17.67
CA LEU A 505 2.90 24.64 16.54
C LEU A 505 1.72 24.92 15.62
N ALA A 506 0.55 25.17 16.19
CA ALA A 506 -0.69 25.40 15.46
C ALA A 506 -0.85 26.84 14.92
N SER A 507 0.04 27.79 15.27
CA SER A 507 -0.14 29.21 15.03
C SER A 507 -0.42 29.59 13.57
N TYR A 508 0.32 29.02 12.63
CA TYR A 508 0.10 29.21 11.20
C TYR A 508 -1.29 28.72 10.77
N ASP A 509 -1.68 27.55 11.21
CA ASP A 509 -2.93 26.88 10.86
C ASP A 509 -4.14 27.61 11.49
N ILE A 510 -4.00 28.08 12.73
CA ILE A 510 -5.01 28.92 13.41
C ILE A 510 -5.20 30.22 12.64
N ASN A 511 -4.12 30.87 12.21
CA ASN A 511 -4.20 32.10 11.41
C ASN A 511 -4.91 31.85 10.06
N CYS A 512 -4.61 30.74 9.40
CA CYS A 512 -5.32 30.34 8.17
C CYS A 512 -6.80 30.07 8.46
N LEU A 513 -7.13 29.37 9.55
CA LEU A 513 -8.49 29.07 9.95
C LEU A 513 -9.30 30.35 10.23
N ASN A 514 -8.72 31.29 10.96
CA ASN A 514 -9.33 32.56 11.30
C ASN A 514 -9.39 33.54 10.11
N GLY A 515 -8.55 33.33 9.11
CA GLY A 515 -8.55 34.08 7.86
C GLY A 515 -9.69 33.75 6.93
N ILE A 516 -10.33 32.58 7.10
CA ILE A 516 -11.47 32.17 6.28
C ILE A 516 -12.63 33.13 6.50
N GLY A 517 -13.12 33.73 5.41
CA GLY A 517 -14.16 34.77 5.42
C GLY A 517 -13.61 36.19 5.64
N ARG A 518 -12.33 36.36 6.01
CA ARG A 518 -11.74 37.68 6.38
C ARG A 518 -10.53 38.09 5.55
N ASN A 519 -9.90 37.13 4.87
CA ASN A 519 -8.70 37.34 4.07
C ASN A 519 -8.77 36.52 2.77
N VAL A 520 -8.72 37.25 1.64
CA VAL A 520 -8.83 36.66 0.29
C VAL A 520 -7.72 35.66 0.02
N GLN A 521 -6.49 36.02 0.29
CA GLN A 521 -5.34 35.16 0.04
C GLN A 521 -5.38 33.87 0.90
N CYS A 522 -5.86 34.02 2.14
CA CYS A 522 -6.06 32.84 3.00
C CYS A 522 -7.14 31.90 2.42
N MET A 523 -8.28 32.44 1.96
CA MET A 523 -9.34 31.67 1.35
C MET A 523 -8.88 30.95 0.07
N LEU A 524 -8.13 31.63 -0.79
CA LEU A 524 -7.52 31.02 -1.98
C LEU A 524 -6.57 29.90 -1.61
N ASN A 525 -5.68 30.13 -0.64
CA ASN A 525 -4.71 29.15 -0.17
C ASN A 525 -5.36 27.87 0.39
N VAL A 526 -6.41 28.02 1.22
CA VAL A 526 -7.08 26.85 1.82
C VAL A 526 -7.91 26.06 0.81
N LEU A 527 -8.36 26.70 -0.28
CA LEU A 527 -8.99 26.03 -1.42
C LEU A 527 -7.97 25.42 -2.39
N GLY A 528 -6.66 25.57 -2.14
CA GLY A 528 -5.60 25.05 -3.01
C GLY A 528 -5.33 25.89 -4.26
N ALA A 529 -5.91 27.08 -4.36
CA ALA A 529 -5.65 28.06 -5.43
C ALA A 529 -4.36 28.83 -5.11
N ASN A 530 -3.20 28.20 -5.35
CA ASN A 530 -1.88 28.76 -5.09
C ASN A 530 -0.83 28.09 -6.00
N GLU A 531 -0.36 28.82 -7.01
CA GLU A 531 0.63 28.34 -7.99
C GLU A 531 1.95 27.88 -7.35
N LYS A 532 2.38 28.53 -6.26
CA LYS A 532 3.65 28.20 -5.60
C LYS A 532 3.60 26.86 -4.83
N LYS A 533 2.41 26.42 -4.45
CA LYS A 533 2.21 25.24 -3.59
C LYS A 533 1.50 24.08 -4.28
N ASN A 534 0.83 24.35 -5.40
CA ASN A 534 0.01 23.37 -6.11
C ASN A 534 0.29 23.43 -7.62
N ASP A 535 1.01 22.46 -8.12
CA ASP A 535 1.33 22.36 -9.56
C ASP A 535 0.17 21.78 -10.37
N ASN A 536 -0.75 21.05 -9.70
CA ASN A 536 -1.87 20.35 -10.32
C ASN A 536 -3.21 20.98 -9.94
N MET A 537 -3.34 22.29 -10.12
CA MET A 537 -4.59 22.98 -9.86
C MET A 537 -5.68 22.56 -10.85
N ASN A 538 -6.86 22.22 -10.31
CA ASN A 538 -8.05 22.00 -11.12
C ASN A 538 -8.59 23.33 -11.68
N TRP A 539 -9.57 23.25 -12.58
CA TRP A 539 -10.10 24.41 -13.27
C TRP A 539 -10.77 25.43 -12.33
N LEU A 540 -11.46 24.97 -11.28
CA LEU A 540 -12.02 25.87 -10.25
C LEU A 540 -10.92 26.66 -9.54
N GLN A 541 -9.83 26.00 -9.15
CA GLN A 541 -8.71 26.65 -8.47
C GLN A 541 -8.01 27.68 -9.36
N LYS A 542 -7.83 27.36 -10.66
CA LYS A 542 -7.30 28.30 -11.64
C LYS A 542 -8.25 29.49 -11.84
N SER A 543 -9.55 29.22 -11.93
CA SER A 543 -10.58 30.25 -12.07
C SER A 543 -10.66 31.18 -10.86
N LEU A 544 -10.49 30.66 -9.66
CA LEU A 544 -10.42 31.46 -8.42
C LEU A 544 -9.21 32.41 -8.37
N LEU A 545 -8.09 32.04 -8.95
CA LEU A 545 -6.94 32.93 -9.08
C LEU A 545 -7.21 34.07 -10.06
N LEU A 546 -7.88 33.76 -11.17
CA LEU A 546 -8.20 34.70 -12.21
C LEU A 546 -9.37 35.64 -11.82
N TYR A 547 -10.38 35.08 -11.14
CA TYR A 547 -11.57 35.80 -10.70
C TYR A 547 -11.86 35.56 -9.21
N PRO A 548 -11.10 36.19 -8.28
CA PRO A 548 -11.26 36.01 -6.84
C PRO A 548 -12.64 36.36 -6.29
N GLU A 549 -13.41 37.21 -6.98
CA GLU A 549 -14.80 37.54 -6.61
C GLU A 549 -15.73 36.33 -6.56
N MET A 550 -15.35 35.21 -7.20
CA MET A 550 -16.01 33.89 -7.07
C MET A 550 -16.01 33.34 -5.63
N LEU A 551 -15.16 33.87 -4.72
CA LEU A 551 -15.25 33.55 -3.29
C LEU A 551 -16.59 33.92 -2.66
N LYS A 552 -17.41 34.75 -3.35
CA LYS A 552 -18.79 35.11 -2.96
C LYS A 552 -19.84 34.16 -3.50
N ASP A 553 -19.50 33.26 -4.45
CA ASP A 553 -20.40 32.24 -4.96
C ASP A 553 -20.91 31.30 -3.86
N PHE A 554 -22.16 30.85 -3.94
CA PHE A 554 -22.76 29.97 -2.94
C PHE A 554 -22.02 28.65 -2.77
N TYR A 555 -21.64 28.03 -3.88
CA TYR A 555 -20.86 26.80 -3.89
C TYR A 555 -19.47 27.00 -3.27
N VAL A 556 -18.74 28.05 -3.67
CA VAL A 556 -17.41 28.34 -3.12
C VAL A 556 -17.46 28.66 -1.62
N LYS A 557 -18.48 29.37 -1.15
CA LYS A 557 -18.71 29.58 0.28
C LYS A 557 -18.97 28.26 1.01
N THR A 558 -19.69 27.36 0.39
CA THR A 558 -19.94 26.02 0.93
C THR A 558 -18.64 25.22 0.99
N LEU A 559 -17.83 25.26 -0.07
CA LEU A 559 -16.50 24.64 -0.05
C LEU A 559 -15.60 25.20 1.08
N LEU A 560 -15.62 26.52 1.30
CA LEU A 560 -14.87 27.15 2.41
C LEU A 560 -15.35 26.67 3.78
N LYS A 561 -16.67 26.51 3.98
CA LYS A 561 -17.22 25.94 5.21
C LYS A 561 -16.76 24.50 5.42
N ASN A 562 -16.91 23.66 4.38
CA ASN A 562 -16.49 22.26 4.41
C ASN A 562 -14.98 22.12 4.62
N THR A 563 -14.19 23.02 3.99
CA THR A 563 -12.74 23.05 4.16
C THR A 563 -12.38 23.41 5.60
N LYS A 564 -13.05 24.39 6.20
CA LYS A 564 -12.85 24.75 7.61
C LYS A 564 -13.13 23.57 8.52
N ASP A 565 -14.26 22.89 8.34
CA ASP A 565 -14.63 21.72 9.16
C ASP A 565 -13.61 20.59 8.99
N SER A 566 -13.16 20.38 7.76
CA SER A 566 -12.08 19.44 7.46
C SER A 566 -10.76 19.82 8.12
N MET A 567 -10.40 21.12 8.14
CA MET A 567 -9.20 21.63 8.83
C MET A 567 -9.29 21.39 10.33
N ILE A 568 -10.42 21.70 10.95
CA ILE A 568 -10.65 21.46 12.38
C ILE A 568 -10.53 19.98 12.71
N LYS A 569 -11.14 19.12 11.89
CA LYS A 569 -11.04 17.66 12.01
C LYS A 569 -9.57 17.20 11.89
N LYS A 570 -8.81 17.77 10.96
CA LYS A 570 -7.38 17.48 10.78
C LYS A 570 -6.57 17.93 12.00
N PHE A 571 -6.79 19.14 12.53
CA PHE A 571 -6.08 19.64 13.72
C PHE A 571 -6.34 18.74 14.92
N ARG A 572 -7.61 18.40 15.19
CA ARG A 572 -7.98 17.45 16.25
C ARG A 572 -7.45 16.03 16.06
N SER A 573 -6.93 15.72 14.89
CA SER A 573 -6.17 14.49 14.60
C SER A 573 -4.65 14.68 14.61
N GLY A 574 -4.15 15.81 15.12
CA GLY A 574 -2.71 16.13 15.20
C GLY A 574 -2.05 16.47 13.87
N LYS A 575 -2.81 16.95 12.87
CA LYS A 575 -2.26 17.31 11.55
C LYS A 575 -2.10 18.83 11.41
N PHE A 576 -0.88 19.32 11.61
CA PHE A 576 -0.48 20.71 11.42
C PHE A 576 0.50 20.85 10.28
N ASN A 577 0.49 21.99 9.58
CA ASN A 577 1.45 22.28 8.53
C ASN A 577 2.82 22.56 9.14
N ILE A 578 3.85 21.93 8.59
CA ILE A 578 5.25 22.14 8.98
C ILE A 578 6.12 22.37 7.76
N ASN A 579 7.19 23.09 7.95
CA ASN A 579 8.23 23.25 6.94
C ASN A 579 9.08 21.98 6.91
N GLY A 580 8.63 21.01 6.13
CA GLY A 580 9.23 19.69 6.04
C GLY A 580 8.84 18.95 4.76
N ALA A 581 9.53 17.86 4.48
CA ALA A 581 9.31 17.00 3.34
C ALA A 581 9.60 15.55 3.67
N TYR A 582 8.94 14.62 2.96
CA TYR A 582 9.33 13.21 2.93
C TYR A 582 10.40 13.03 1.86
N VAL A 583 11.60 12.66 2.28
CA VAL A 583 12.78 12.52 1.43
C VAL A 583 13.42 11.15 1.61
N PHE A 584 14.10 10.65 0.58
CA PHE A 584 14.83 9.39 0.68
C PHE A 584 15.98 9.49 1.69
N ALA A 585 16.15 8.45 2.51
CA ALA A 585 17.37 8.22 3.26
C ALA A 585 18.44 7.72 2.28
N ILE A 586 19.55 8.43 2.20
CA ILE A 586 20.62 8.14 1.25
C ILE A 586 21.93 7.99 2.05
N PRO A 587 22.59 6.84 1.97
CA PRO A 587 23.97 6.71 2.47
C PRO A 587 24.89 7.74 1.83
N ASP A 588 25.89 8.20 2.58
CA ASP A 588 26.93 9.07 2.02
C ASP A 588 27.59 8.41 0.81
N THR A 589 27.28 8.92 -0.38
CA THR A 589 27.70 8.31 -1.65
C THR A 589 29.20 8.39 -1.88
N LEU A 590 29.87 9.41 -1.32
CA LEU A 590 31.32 9.50 -1.35
C LEU A 590 31.95 8.40 -0.47
N ALA A 591 31.41 8.20 0.73
CA ALA A 591 31.88 7.14 1.61
C ALA A 591 31.75 5.75 0.95
N CYS A 592 30.65 5.49 0.24
CA CYS A 592 30.49 4.22 -0.48
C CYS A 592 31.57 4.04 -1.56
N LEU A 593 31.86 5.05 -2.38
CA LEU A 593 32.89 4.96 -3.41
C LEU A 593 34.28 4.81 -2.79
N GLN A 594 34.59 5.53 -1.72
CA GLN A 594 35.84 5.39 -1.00
C GLN A 594 36.00 3.96 -0.45
N TYR A 595 34.96 3.40 0.15
CA TYR A 595 34.98 2.07 0.73
C TYR A 595 35.22 0.96 -0.31
N TRP A 596 34.59 1.09 -1.51
CA TRP A 596 34.70 0.08 -2.55
C TRP A 596 35.95 0.23 -3.41
N PHE A 597 36.47 1.46 -3.67
CA PHE A 597 37.49 1.72 -4.67
C PHE A 597 38.82 2.20 -4.10
N THR A 598 39.00 2.30 -2.80
CA THR A 598 40.26 2.75 -2.20
C THR A 598 40.71 1.85 -1.05
N ASP A 599 42.02 1.93 -0.72
CA ASP A 599 42.60 1.22 0.43
C ASP A 599 42.57 2.06 1.72
N MET A 600 41.66 2.99 1.83
CA MET A 600 41.50 3.75 3.07
C MET A 600 41.23 2.79 4.24
N ASP A 601 41.83 3.10 5.37
CA ASP A 601 41.72 2.27 6.59
C ASP A 601 40.26 2.21 7.06
N LYS A 602 39.62 1.06 6.88
CA LYS A 602 38.23 0.78 7.22
C LYS A 602 37.99 0.67 8.74
N SER A 603 39.06 0.64 9.56
CA SER A 603 38.92 0.67 11.01
C SER A 603 38.56 2.07 11.55
N ASP A 604 38.84 3.13 10.77
CA ASP A 604 38.50 4.51 11.10
C ASP A 604 37.42 5.08 10.15
N LEU A 605 36.19 4.79 10.45
CA LEU A 605 35.03 5.25 9.67
C LEU A 605 34.89 6.77 9.61
N SER A 606 35.57 7.53 10.48
CA SER A 606 35.50 9.00 10.51
C SER A 606 36.17 9.65 9.30
N LYS A 607 37.05 8.93 8.62
CA LYS A 607 37.76 9.39 7.42
C LYS A 607 36.90 9.29 6.14
N PHE A 608 35.80 8.53 6.19
CA PHE A 608 34.95 8.28 5.02
C PHE A 608 33.85 9.32 4.89
N GLY A 609 33.57 9.68 3.65
CA GLY A 609 32.42 10.48 3.27
C GLY A 609 32.64 12.00 3.46
N PHE A 610 31.56 12.71 3.18
CA PHE A 610 31.49 14.15 3.32
C PHE A 610 30.56 14.61 4.46
N VAL A 611 29.77 13.70 5.02
CA VAL A 611 28.86 13.97 6.15
C VAL A 611 29.57 13.64 7.46
N LYS A 612 29.80 14.68 8.29
CA LYS A 612 30.44 14.51 9.60
C LYS A 612 29.48 13.88 10.62
N GLU A 613 30.05 13.27 11.64
CA GLU A 613 29.32 12.69 12.77
C GLU A 613 28.36 13.72 13.41
N GLY A 614 27.15 13.30 13.74
CA GLY A 614 26.08 14.15 14.29
C GLY A 614 25.41 15.07 13.28
N ASN A 615 25.85 15.06 12.02
CA ASN A 615 25.30 15.86 10.96
C ASN A 615 24.59 14.99 9.92
N VAL A 616 23.79 15.68 9.10
CA VAL A 616 23.19 15.16 7.86
C VAL A 616 23.36 16.19 6.77
N SER A 617 23.17 15.83 5.51
CA SER A 617 23.21 16.80 4.41
C SER A 617 21.94 16.73 3.57
N CYS A 618 21.14 17.79 3.61
CA CYS A 618 19.91 17.93 2.85
C CYS A 618 19.82 19.34 2.25
N ARG A 619 19.80 19.44 0.93
CA ARG A 619 19.81 20.73 0.21
C ARG A 619 18.50 21.53 0.30
N LEU A 620 17.44 20.94 0.85
CA LEU A 620 16.15 21.59 1.04
C LEU A 620 16.15 22.59 2.21
N PHE A 621 17.14 22.48 3.12
CA PHE A 621 17.25 23.30 4.32
C PHE A 621 18.57 24.07 4.34
N GLN A 622 18.62 25.13 5.19
CA GLN A 622 19.80 25.96 5.31
C GLN A 622 20.96 25.21 6.01
N ASN A 623 22.17 25.68 5.76
CA ASN A 623 23.34 25.20 6.49
C ASN A 623 23.21 25.51 7.98
N ASN A 624 23.64 24.58 8.84
CA ASN A 624 23.58 24.66 10.30
C ASN A 624 22.17 24.67 10.92
N GLU A 625 21.10 24.50 10.13
CA GLU A 625 19.77 24.27 10.69
C GLU A 625 19.71 22.92 11.43
N GLU A 626 18.97 22.90 12.51
CA GLU A 626 18.62 21.66 13.18
C GLU A 626 17.43 21.03 12.48
N LEU A 627 17.57 19.78 12.13
CA LEU A 627 16.57 18.98 11.45
C LEU A 627 16.14 17.82 12.33
N ASP A 628 14.85 17.59 12.39
CA ASP A 628 14.26 16.39 12.98
C ASP A 628 13.94 15.41 11.86
N CYS A 629 14.48 14.20 11.98
CA CYS A 629 14.36 13.13 11.02
C CYS A 629 13.53 12.01 11.64
N LEU A 630 12.46 11.60 10.95
CA LEU A 630 11.46 10.68 11.47
C LEU A 630 11.08 9.66 10.40
N ARG A 631 10.82 8.42 10.80
CA ARG A 631 10.26 7.38 9.91
C ARG A 631 8.84 7.00 10.33
N SER A 632 7.96 6.83 9.38
CA SER A 632 6.61 6.31 9.62
C SER A 632 6.61 4.75 9.62
N PRO A 633 5.89 4.10 10.53
CA PRO A 633 5.04 4.64 11.59
C PRO A 633 5.85 5.12 12.81
N HIS A 634 5.48 6.28 13.39
CA HIS A 634 6.12 6.81 14.59
C HIS A 634 5.44 6.25 15.85
N LEU A 635 5.93 5.14 16.32
CA LEU A 635 5.32 4.40 17.43
C LEU A 635 6.09 4.59 18.74
N ASP A 636 7.40 4.79 18.66
CA ASP A 636 8.30 5.04 19.77
C ASP A 636 9.01 6.39 19.60
N HIS A 637 9.76 6.81 20.62
CA HIS A 637 10.58 8.03 20.60
C HIS A 637 11.72 7.94 19.59
N ALA A 638 11.46 8.32 18.38
CA ALA A 638 12.42 8.27 17.30
C ALA A 638 12.48 9.62 16.56
N HIS A 639 12.70 10.71 17.31
CA HIS A 639 13.03 12.03 16.79
C HIS A 639 14.55 12.17 16.68
N CYS A 640 15.12 11.92 15.51
CA CYS A 640 16.55 12.02 15.30
C CYS A 640 16.94 13.45 14.93
N ILE A 641 17.34 14.24 15.93
CA ILE A 641 17.80 15.61 15.71
C ILE A 641 19.24 15.57 15.19
N ARG A 642 19.46 16.18 14.02
CA ARG A 642 20.78 16.32 13.39
C ARG A 642 20.96 17.73 12.87
N LYS A 643 22.21 18.16 12.78
CA LYS A 643 22.57 19.45 12.20
C LYS A 643 22.76 19.31 10.71
N ASN A 644 22.15 20.21 9.93
CA ASN A 644 22.30 20.19 8.48
C ASN A 644 23.67 20.74 8.07
N GLN A 645 24.42 19.97 7.28
CA GLN A 645 25.71 20.36 6.75
C GLN A 645 25.61 20.54 5.24
N ILE A 646 25.35 21.77 4.78
CA ILE A 646 25.22 22.10 3.37
C ILE A 646 26.08 23.34 3.05
N ASN A 647 27.31 23.12 2.66
CA ASN A 647 28.30 24.12 2.28
C ASN A 647 28.84 23.85 0.86
N ASP A 648 29.76 24.62 0.38
CA ASP A 648 30.24 24.49 -1.00
C ASP A 648 30.95 23.16 -1.27
N GLN A 649 31.59 22.56 -0.28
CA GLN A 649 32.18 21.23 -0.36
C GLN A 649 31.10 20.13 -0.45
N THR A 650 30.12 20.17 0.48
CA THR A 650 29.05 19.15 0.54
C THR A 650 28.09 19.22 -0.65
N LYS A 651 27.84 20.41 -1.23
CA LYS A 651 27.04 20.61 -2.44
C LYS A 651 27.59 19.83 -3.64
N THR A 652 28.90 19.53 -3.65
CA THR A 652 29.50 18.68 -4.69
C THR A 652 28.93 17.28 -4.68
N TRP A 653 28.56 16.76 -3.52
CA TRP A 653 28.10 15.38 -3.31
C TRP A 653 26.57 15.31 -3.09
N THR A 654 25.96 16.31 -2.46
CA THR A 654 24.51 16.35 -2.22
C THR A 654 23.76 16.70 -3.52
N LYS A 655 23.52 15.70 -4.37
CA LYS A 655 22.96 15.87 -5.72
C LYS A 655 21.46 15.70 -5.82
N SER A 656 20.82 15.16 -4.79
CA SER A 656 19.36 14.98 -4.71
C SER A 656 18.74 15.80 -3.59
N ASN A 657 17.40 15.81 -3.49
CA ASN A 657 16.67 16.36 -2.34
C ASN A 657 16.57 15.38 -1.16
N GLY A 658 17.14 14.16 -1.29
CA GLY A 658 17.27 13.20 -0.22
C GLY A 658 18.11 13.73 0.94
N ILE A 659 18.05 13.04 2.07
CA ILE A 659 18.90 13.29 3.21
C ILE A 659 20.08 12.31 3.20
N TYR A 660 21.30 12.84 3.14
CA TYR A 660 22.53 12.06 3.15
C TYR A 660 23.01 11.83 4.58
N ILE A 661 23.37 10.60 4.89
CA ILE A 661 23.68 10.12 6.24
C ILE A 661 25.08 9.52 6.24
N GLY A 662 25.91 9.95 7.19
CA GLY A 662 27.31 9.51 7.31
C GLY A 662 27.44 8.12 7.96
N MET A 663 28.61 7.49 7.78
CA MET A 663 28.88 6.12 8.24
C MET A 663 28.79 5.95 9.76
N LYS A 664 29.12 6.95 10.56
CA LYS A 664 29.09 6.84 12.04
C LYS A 664 27.70 7.08 12.65
N ASP A 665 26.67 7.32 11.84
CA ASP A 665 25.32 7.59 12.35
C ASP A 665 24.51 6.30 12.53
N ILE A 666 23.98 6.10 13.74
CA ILE A 666 23.10 4.96 14.05
C ILE A 666 21.62 5.22 13.74
N MET A 667 21.30 6.27 12.96
CA MET A 667 19.92 6.68 12.69
C MET A 667 19.08 5.55 12.06
N SER A 668 19.68 4.69 11.23
CA SER A 668 18.99 3.55 10.63
C SER A 668 18.46 2.58 11.70
N LYS A 669 19.20 2.39 12.79
CA LYS A 669 18.76 1.55 13.91
C LYS A 669 17.76 2.24 14.83
N LEU A 670 17.94 3.54 15.07
CA LEU A 670 17.00 4.33 15.87
C LEU A 670 15.62 4.43 15.19
N LEU A 671 15.61 4.66 13.89
CA LEU A 671 14.39 4.81 13.09
C LEU A 671 13.92 3.51 12.44
N MET A 672 14.73 2.45 12.50
CA MET A 672 14.46 1.11 11.92
C MET A 672 14.09 1.19 10.44
N TYR A 673 14.85 1.95 9.64
CA TYR A 673 14.66 2.05 8.19
C TYR A 673 15.76 1.30 7.43
N ASP A 674 15.40 0.88 6.21
CA ASP A 674 16.33 0.35 5.23
C ASP A 674 16.64 1.41 4.16
N ASN A 675 17.81 1.31 3.53
CA ASN A 675 18.20 2.24 2.46
C ASN A 675 17.63 1.84 1.08
N ASP A 676 16.66 0.95 1.04
CA ASP A 676 16.06 0.41 -0.18
C ASP A 676 15.00 1.32 -0.84
N GLY A 677 14.80 2.52 -0.29
CA GLY A 677 13.83 3.51 -0.76
C GLY A 677 12.90 4.04 0.32
N ASP A 678 13.21 3.78 1.58
CA ASP A 678 12.49 4.37 2.71
C ASP A 678 12.63 5.90 2.69
N LYS A 679 11.53 6.58 3.04
CA LYS A 679 11.48 8.03 3.13
C LYS A 679 11.35 8.46 4.58
N LEU A 680 12.18 9.42 4.97
CA LEU A 680 12.12 10.10 6.25
C LEU A 680 11.31 11.39 6.11
N LEU A 681 10.46 11.69 7.08
CA LEU A 681 9.94 13.03 7.27
C LEU A 681 11.06 13.87 7.89
N VAL A 682 11.54 14.87 7.17
CA VAL A 682 12.57 15.79 7.63
C VAL A 682 11.96 17.19 7.75
N HIS A 683 12.11 17.84 8.89
CA HIS A 683 11.59 19.18 9.14
C HIS A 683 12.47 19.98 10.12
N ASN A 684 12.30 21.31 10.12
CA ASN A 684 13.00 22.24 10.99
C ASN A 684 12.07 22.96 11.99
N ASN A 685 10.94 22.32 12.35
CA ASN A 685 9.99 22.94 13.28
C ASN A 685 10.59 23.05 14.69
N LYS A 686 10.81 24.27 15.14
CA LYS A 686 11.50 24.57 16.39
C LYS A 686 10.78 24.03 17.63
N THR A 687 9.46 24.05 17.64
CA THR A 687 8.66 23.56 18.78
C THR A 687 8.82 22.07 18.96
N ILE A 688 8.69 21.29 17.88
CA ILE A 688 8.86 19.84 17.91
C ILE A 688 10.29 19.48 18.32
N ILE A 689 11.29 20.14 17.70
CA ILE A 689 12.71 19.93 18.02
C ILE A 689 13.01 20.25 19.49
N LYS A 690 12.46 21.34 20.04
CA LYS A 690 12.58 21.71 21.46
C LYS A 690 12.08 20.57 22.36
N CYS A 691 10.85 20.09 22.15
CA CYS A 691 10.24 19.03 22.96
C CYS A 691 11.03 17.72 22.81
N ALA A 692 11.43 17.36 21.58
CA ALA A 692 12.24 16.17 21.33
C ALA A 692 13.58 16.20 22.06
N LYS A 693 14.28 17.33 22.07
CA LYS A 693 15.53 17.53 22.83
C LYS A 693 15.33 17.43 24.34
N GLN A 694 14.20 17.96 24.85
CA GLN A 694 13.89 17.83 26.27
C GLN A 694 13.73 16.36 26.66
N TYR A 695 13.00 15.59 25.87
CA TYR A 695 12.85 14.15 26.06
C TYR A 695 14.20 13.42 26.00
N GLN A 696 15.02 13.69 24.97
CA GLN A 696 16.31 13.05 24.77
C GLN A 696 17.30 13.30 25.92
N ARG A 697 17.26 14.49 26.53
CA ARG A 697 18.10 14.82 27.71
C ARG A 697 17.72 13.99 28.93
N LYS A 698 16.43 13.67 29.10
CA LYS A 698 15.93 12.91 30.25
C LYS A 698 16.11 11.40 30.07
N HIS A 699 15.75 10.90 28.91
CA HIS A 699 15.58 9.45 28.68
C HIS A 699 16.59 8.86 27.68
N GLY A 700 17.32 9.70 26.96
CA GLY A 700 18.20 9.24 25.88
C GLY A 700 17.44 8.80 24.63
N MET A 701 18.21 8.29 23.66
CA MET A 701 17.69 7.56 22.48
C MET A 701 18.38 6.22 22.41
N ILE A 702 17.63 5.17 22.61
CA ILE A 702 18.14 3.80 22.71
C ILE A 702 17.41 2.95 21.68
N PRO A 703 18.09 2.42 20.65
CA PRO A 703 17.47 1.57 19.66
C PRO A 703 17.06 0.22 20.26
N ASN A 704 15.95 -0.32 19.81
CA ASN A 704 15.55 -1.69 20.08
C ASN A 704 16.44 -2.65 19.27
N TYR A 705 16.91 -3.69 19.89
CA TYR A 705 17.72 -4.74 19.28
C TYR A 705 17.15 -6.12 19.63
N TYR A 706 17.02 -6.98 18.66
CA TYR A 706 16.55 -8.36 18.83
C TYR A 706 17.02 -9.22 17.66
N ASP A 707 17.19 -10.52 17.91
CA ASP A 707 17.54 -11.48 16.90
C ASP A 707 16.28 -12.02 16.21
N MET A 708 16.32 -12.10 14.89
CA MET A 708 15.23 -12.65 14.10
C MET A 708 15.71 -13.90 13.35
N PRO A 709 15.18 -15.09 13.67
CA PRO A 709 15.55 -16.31 12.98
C PRO A 709 15.18 -16.25 11.50
N LYS A 710 16.07 -16.79 10.67
CA LYS A 710 15.79 -16.96 9.23
C LYS A 710 14.85 -18.15 9.03
N ALA A 711 13.85 -18.00 8.18
CA ALA A 711 13.01 -19.12 7.79
C ALA A 711 13.79 -20.11 6.91
N ASN A 712 13.47 -21.39 7.07
CA ASN A 712 14.06 -22.45 6.27
C ASN A 712 13.62 -22.36 4.80
N PRO A 713 14.47 -22.78 3.86
CA PRO A 713 14.06 -22.95 2.47
C PRO A 713 13.07 -24.10 2.33
N GLU A 714 12.13 -23.94 1.39
CA GLU A 714 11.15 -24.94 1.00
C GLU A 714 11.11 -25.03 -0.52
N LEU A 715 10.67 -26.17 -1.06
CA LEU A 715 10.41 -26.29 -2.50
C LEU A 715 9.21 -25.43 -2.88
N ILE A 716 9.35 -24.69 -3.95
CA ILE A 716 8.26 -23.86 -4.48
C ILE A 716 7.24 -24.75 -5.18
N SER A 717 6.03 -24.78 -4.67
CA SER A 717 4.89 -25.53 -5.18
C SER A 717 3.60 -24.77 -4.87
N SER A 718 2.49 -25.13 -5.52
CA SER A 718 1.18 -24.52 -5.18
C SER A 718 0.81 -24.71 -3.71
N ASP A 719 1.13 -25.87 -3.13
CA ASP A 719 0.90 -26.14 -1.70
C ASP A 719 1.72 -25.22 -0.80
N SER A 720 3.02 -25.06 -1.08
CA SER A 720 3.88 -24.17 -0.28
C SER A 720 3.46 -22.70 -0.43
N LEU A 721 3.07 -22.29 -1.64
CA LEU A 721 2.54 -20.95 -1.92
C LEU A 721 1.24 -20.70 -1.16
N TYR A 722 0.30 -21.65 -1.22
CA TYR A 722 -0.95 -21.58 -0.47
C TYR A 722 -0.71 -21.44 1.03
N ASN A 723 0.10 -22.34 1.61
CA ASN A 723 0.39 -22.34 3.04
C ASN A 723 1.04 -21.02 3.49
N GLY A 724 2.02 -20.53 2.74
CA GLY A 724 2.70 -19.27 3.04
C GLY A 724 1.75 -18.07 3.01
N ILE A 725 0.86 -18.00 2.03
CA ILE A 725 -0.12 -16.91 1.91
C ILE A 725 -1.18 -16.99 3.01
N VAL A 726 -1.73 -18.17 3.28
CA VAL A 726 -2.75 -18.37 4.31
C VAL A 726 -2.21 -18.04 5.70
N MET A 727 -0.99 -18.42 6.01
CA MET A 727 -0.33 -18.01 7.26
C MET A 727 -0.25 -16.49 7.37
N ALA A 728 0.13 -15.80 6.29
CA ALA A 728 0.18 -14.34 6.26
C ALA A 728 -1.23 -13.70 6.36
N TYR A 729 -2.27 -14.32 5.82
CA TYR A 729 -3.66 -13.87 5.97
C TYR A 729 -4.13 -13.83 7.42
N HIS A 730 -3.73 -14.81 8.22
CA HIS A 730 -4.19 -14.93 9.61
C HIS A 730 -3.39 -14.05 10.59
N HIS A 731 -2.16 -13.68 10.25
CA HIS A 731 -1.23 -13.07 11.21
C HIS A 731 -0.79 -11.65 10.85
N GLY A 732 -1.29 -11.07 9.77
CA GLY A 732 -0.85 -9.78 9.22
C GLY A 732 -1.46 -8.52 9.83
N ASN A 733 -2.18 -8.59 10.96
CA ASN A 733 -2.83 -7.40 11.53
C ASN A 733 -1.85 -6.53 12.33
N ILE A 734 -1.16 -5.63 11.63
CA ILE A 734 -0.26 -4.60 12.21
C ILE A 734 -1.05 -3.52 12.97
N GLY A 735 -2.32 -3.31 12.59
CA GLY A 735 -3.14 -2.23 13.13
C GLY A 735 -3.44 -2.37 14.62
N THR A 736 -3.62 -3.58 15.11
CA THR A 736 -3.94 -3.84 16.53
C THR A 736 -2.79 -3.41 17.46
N PRO A 737 -1.56 -3.94 17.35
CA PRO A 737 -0.49 -3.53 18.23
C PRO A 737 -0.11 -2.05 18.07
N SER A 738 -0.17 -1.48 16.85
CA SER A 738 0.03 -0.03 16.66
C SER A 738 -1.03 0.81 17.38
N ASN A 739 -2.29 0.39 17.39
CA ASN A 739 -3.34 1.07 18.15
C ASN A 739 -3.14 0.93 19.66
N GLU A 740 -2.64 -0.19 20.14
CA GLU A 740 -2.32 -0.40 21.56
C GLU A 740 -1.19 0.51 22.01
N ILE A 741 -0.14 0.68 21.22
CA ILE A 741 0.92 1.66 21.49
C ILE A 741 0.31 3.07 21.60
N THR A 742 -0.58 3.45 20.70
CA THR A 742 -1.26 4.74 20.78
C THR A 742 -2.12 4.86 22.03
N LYS A 743 -2.77 3.78 22.48
CA LYS A 743 -3.51 3.78 23.77
C LYS A 743 -2.57 4.00 24.95
N ILE A 744 -1.35 3.44 24.91
CA ILE A 744 -0.36 3.66 25.98
C ILE A 744 0.07 5.13 26.02
N TRP A 745 0.46 5.71 24.89
CA TRP A 745 0.81 7.15 24.79
C TRP A 745 -0.32 8.05 25.31
N GLN A 746 -1.58 7.65 25.11
CA GLN A 746 -2.74 8.41 25.55
C GLN A 746 -2.90 8.44 27.08
N THR A 747 -2.28 7.54 27.81
CA THR A 747 -2.31 7.55 29.29
C THR A 747 -1.31 8.54 29.88
N LEU A 748 -0.38 9.06 29.09
CA LEU A 748 0.66 9.96 29.53
C LEU A 748 0.32 11.42 29.28
N SER A 749 0.87 12.28 30.12
CA SER A 749 0.76 13.75 30.06
C SER A 749 2.02 14.40 30.64
N PRO A 750 2.19 15.72 30.56
CA PRO A 750 3.28 16.42 31.24
C PRO A 750 3.30 16.24 32.77
N ASP A 751 2.17 15.85 33.37
CA ASP A 751 2.03 15.64 34.81
C ASP A 751 2.30 14.19 35.25
N SER A 752 2.59 13.29 34.29
CA SER A 752 2.90 11.89 34.59
C SER A 752 4.21 11.74 35.36
N THR A 753 4.22 10.80 36.32
CA THR A 753 5.41 10.50 37.10
C THR A 753 6.48 9.80 36.26
N GLU A 754 7.73 9.89 36.65
CA GLU A 754 8.84 9.24 35.96
C GLU A 754 8.66 7.71 35.91
N GLU A 755 8.08 7.10 36.97
CA GLU A 755 7.81 5.67 37.01
C GLU A 755 6.74 5.26 35.98
N GLU A 756 5.65 6.05 35.83
CA GLU A 756 4.62 5.83 34.82
C GLU A 756 5.19 5.96 33.42
N ILE A 757 6.01 6.97 33.18
CA ILE A 757 6.67 7.20 31.88
C ILE A 757 7.59 6.03 31.55
N GLN A 758 8.46 5.61 32.48
CA GLN A 758 9.41 4.55 32.26
C GLN A 758 8.73 3.18 32.05
N HIS A 759 7.66 2.92 32.82
CA HIS A 759 6.85 1.70 32.60
C HIS A 759 6.22 1.71 31.20
N ALA A 760 5.61 2.82 30.78
CA ALA A 760 4.99 2.95 29.48
C ALA A 760 6.03 2.79 28.35
N ILE A 761 7.21 3.40 28.45
CA ILE A 761 8.29 3.28 27.47
C ILE A 761 8.70 1.81 27.31
N ASN A 762 8.84 1.06 28.39
CA ASN A 762 9.20 -0.35 28.35
C ASN A 762 8.15 -1.19 27.62
N VAL A 763 6.85 -0.96 27.91
CA VAL A 763 5.76 -1.65 27.23
C VAL A 763 5.67 -1.27 25.76
N ILE A 764 5.87 0.03 25.44
CA ILE A 764 5.89 0.53 24.06
C ILE A 764 7.02 -0.13 23.27
N ALA A 765 8.23 -0.22 23.84
CA ALA A 765 9.38 -0.82 23.18
C ALA A 765 9.11 -2.29 22.80
N LEU A 766 8.54 -3.08 23.73
CA LEU A 766 8.14 -4.46 23.47
C LEU A 766 7.06 -4.55 22.39
N ARG A 767 6.08 -3.66 22.43
CA ARG A 767 5.01 -3.62 21.40
C ARG A 767 5.53 -3.16 20.06
N CYS A 768 6.52 -2.28 19.99
CA CYS A 768 7.19 -1.92 18.74
C CYS A 768 7.92 -3.11 18.12
N ALA A 769 8.59 -3.93 18.93
CA ALA A 769 9.15 -5.19 18.44
C ALA A 769 8.07 -6.12 17.88
N ASP A 770 6.92 -6.27 18.56
CA ASP A 770 5.78 -7.06 18.07
C ASP A 770 5.24 -6.54 16.72
N VAL A 771 5.20 -5.22 16.54
CA VAL A 771 4.83 -4.61 15.25
C VAL A 771 5.81 -5.05 14.17
N ASN A 772 7.11 -5.01 14.43
CA ASN A 772 8.14 -5.39 13.47
C ASN A 772 8.10 -6.90 13.18
N PHE A 773 7.96 -7.75 14.20
CA PHE A 773 7.74 -9.20 13.99
C PHE A 773 6.50 -9.46 13.14
N THR A 774 5.44 -8.68 13.31
CA THR A 774 4.23 -8.81 12.49
C THR A 774 4.44 -8.32 11.06
N ILE A 775 5.22 -7.25 10.85
CA ILE A 775 5.57 -6.74 9.52
C ILE A 775 6.39 -7.78 8.76
N ASP A 776 7.39 -8.34 9.40
CA ASP A 776 8.31 -9.29 8.79
C ASP A 776 7.77 -10.73 8.78
N TYR A 777 6.70 -11.01 9.52
CA TYR A 777 6.04 -12.31 9.53
C TYR A 777 5.69 -12.79 8.12
N ALA A 778 5.25 -11.89 7.26
CA ALA A 778 4.98 -12.21 5.85
C ALA A 778 6.20 -12.71 5.06
N LYS A 779 7.42 -12.54 5.59
CA LYS A 779 8.67 -13.00 4.96
C LYS A 779 9.39 -14.07 5.76
N THR A 780 9.24 -14.07 7.08
CA THR A 780 10.03 -14.91 8.02
C THR A 780 9.22 -16.04 8.60
N LEU A 781 7.88 -15.92 8.62
CA LEU A 781 6.95 -16.80 9.32
C LEU A 781 7.28 -16.97 10.81
N TYR A 782 8.02 -16.00 11.40
CA TYR A 782 8.44 -16.02 12.78
C TYR A 782 7.66 -15.01 13.62
N LYS A 783 7.13 -15.47 14.73
CA LYS A 783 6.65 -14.66 15.85
C LYS A 783 7.22 -15.21 17.14
N PRO A 784 7.76 -14.35 18.01
CA PRO A 784 8.25 -14.81 19.32
C PRO A 784 7.08 -15.24 20.21
N THR A 785 7.36 -16.17 21.10
CA THR A 785 6.42 -16.53 22.17
C THR A 785 6.39 -15.41 23.20
N ILE A 786 5.19 -14.88 23.48
CA ILE A 786 5.01 -13.83 24.49
C ILE A 786 4.63 -14.49 25.82
N PRO A 787 5.40 -14.30 26.91
CA PRO A 787 5.08 -14.82 28.22
C PRO A 787 3.73 -14.30 28.76
N LYS A 788 3.11 -15.08 29.63
CA LYS A 788 1.79 -14.75 30.18
C LYS A 788 1.80 -13.42 30.95
N GLU A 789 2.88 -13.15 31.69
CA GLU A 789 3.06 -11.93 32.49
C GLU A 789 3.09 -10.69 31.60
N ILE A 790 3.75 -10.80 30.43
CA ILE A 790 3.79 -9.70 29.44
C ILE A 790 2.41 -9.54 28.76
N LEU A 791 1.74 -10.64 28.44
CA LEU A 791 0.36 -10.57 27.91
C LEU A 791 -0.60 -9.91 28.90
N GLU A 792 -0.43 -10.11 30.20
CA GLU A 792 -1.22 -9.46 31.24
C GLU A 792 -0.95 -7.95 31.30
N GLN A 793 0.31 -7.52 31.17
CA GLN A 793 0.65 -6.11 31.04
C GLN A 793 -0.01 -5.49 29.79
N TYR A 794 -0.03 -6.20 28.67
CA TYR A 794 -0.69 -5.74 27.47
C TYR A 794 -2.21 -5.62 27.63
N LYS A 795 -2.85 -6.53 28.36
CA LYS A 795 -4.29 -6.52 28.60
C LYS A 795 -4.77 -5.26 29.33
N VAL A 796 -3.94 -4.63 30.15
CA VAL A 796 -4.26 -3.34 30.79
C VAL A 796 -4.62 -2.28 29.75
N TYR A 797 -3.98 -2.32 28.58
CA TYR A 797 -4.18 -1.35 27.50
C TYR A 797 -5.09 -1.91 26.39
N SER A 798 -5.02 -3.19 26.05
CA SER A 798 -5.81 -3.78 24.97
C SER A 798 -7.32 -3.74 25.28
N GLY A 799 -7.72 -3.90 26.54
CA GLY A 799 -9.11 -3.82 26.97
C GLY A 799 -9.72 -2.42 26.93
N LYS A 800 -8.91 -1.37 26.88
CA LYS A 800 -9.39 0.01 26.78
C LYS A 800 -9.97 0.26 25.40
N LYS A 801 -10.95 1.18 25.30
CA LYS A 801 -11.41 1.71 24.01
C LYS A 801 -10.25 2.44 23.33
N VAL A 802 -10.41 2.77 22.06
CA VAL A 802 -9.40 3.55 21.34
C VAL A 802 -9.43 5.03 21.76
N PRO A 803 -8.33 5.80 21.58
CA PRO A 803 -8.25 7.19 21.97
C PRO A 803 -9.38 8.07 21.43
N HIS A 804 -9.78 9.08 22.20
CA HIS A 804 -10.85 10.02 21.82
C HIS A 804 -10.64 10.62 20.44
N PHE A 805 -9.44 11.08 20.13
CA PHE A 805 -9.14 11.71 18.84
C PHE A 805 -9.30 10.77 17.62
N PHE A 806 -9.50 9.46 17.80
CA PHE A 806 -9.84 8.54 16.70
C PHE A 806 -11.19 8.84 16.06
N ILE A 807 -12.06 9.61 16.71
CA ILE A 807 -13.25 10.20 16.07
C ILE A 807 -12.82 10.99 14.83
N TYR A 808 -11.73 11.78 14.97
CA TYR A 808 -11.23 12.65 13.92
C TYR A 808 -10.21 11.95 13.01
N ALA A 809 -9.33 11.13 13.57
CA ALA A 809 -8.23 10.49 12.84
C ALA A 809 -8.66 9.26 12.05
N LYS A 810 -9.64 8.50 12.54
CA LYS A 810 -10.06 7.21 11.97
C LYS A 810 -11.58 7.05 11.82
N GLY A 811 -12.38 8.11 12.02
CA GLY A 811 -13.83 8.07 11.84
C GLY A 811 -14.58 7.16 12.82
N LYS A 812 -14.02 6.93 14.01
CA LYS A 812 -14.68 6.08 15.02
C LYS A 812 -15.90 6.78 15.62
N SER A 813 -16.92 6.01 16.02
CA SER A 813 -18.08 6.55 16.72
C SER A 813 -17.71 6.97 18.15
N LYS A 814 -18.44 7.94 18.71
CA LYS A 814 -18.22 8.40 20.08
C LYS A 814 -18.35 7.29 21.13
N SER A 815 -19.20 6.30 20.89
CA SER A 815 -19.39 5.15 21.79
C SER A 815 -18.16 4.21 21.86
N ASN A 816 -17.31 4.24 20.83
CA ASN A 816 -16.17 3.33 20.68
C ASN A 816 -14.82 3.95 21.05
N VAL A 817 -14.81 5.17 21.58
CA VAL A 817 -13.61 5.87 22.03
C VAL A 817 -13.65 6.13 23.52
N GLU A 818 -12.45 6.34 24.11
CA GLU A 818 -12.31 6.81 25.49
C GLU A 818 -12.76 8.27 25.62
N GLU A 819 -12.91 8.73 26.85
CA GLU A 819 -13.08 10.16 27.17
C GLU A 819 -11.78 10.93 26.84
N LEU A 820 -11.89 12.26 26.82
CA LEU A 820 -10.74 13.14 26.61
C LEU A 820 -9.71 12.92 27.74
N SER A 821 -8.47 12.72 27.34
CA SER A 821 -7.32 12.60 28.25
C SER A 821 -6.50 13.91 28.30
N ASN A 822 -5.47 13.95 29.15
CA ASN A 822 -4.51 15.02 29.22
C ASN A 822 -3.34 14.86 28.23
N SER A 823 -3.42 13.89 27.30
CA SER A 823 -2.41 13.76 26.25
C SER A 823 -2.38 15.00 25.36
N ASN A 824 -1.23 15.28 24.76
CA ASN A 824 -1.08 16.46 23.91
C ASN A 824 -2.07 16.46 22.72
N ILE A 825 -2.44 15.29 22.17
CA ILE A 825 -3.41 15.22 21.05
C ILE A 825 -4.82 15.58 21.49
N ASP A 826 -5.27 15.10 22.63
CA ASP A 826 -6.61 15.44 23.14
C ASP A 826 -6.68 16.91 23.58
N ARG A 827 -5.60 17.44 24.19
CA ARG A 827 -5.50 18.88 24.57
C ARG A 827 -5.60 19.84 23.38
N ILE A 828 -5.23 19.38 22.14
CA ILE A 828 -5.45 20.19 20.93
C ILE A 828 -6.90 20.63 20.79
N SER A 829 -7.87 19.79 21.16
CA SER A 829 -9.30 20.15 21.09
C SER A 829 -9.67 21.33 21.98
N ASN A 830 -8.97 21.52 23.09
CA ASN A 830 -9.18 22.62 24.04
C ASN A 830 -8.42 23.89 23.62
N VAL A 831 -7.26 23.69 23.02
CA VAL A 831 -6.34 24.79 22.63
C VAL A 831 -6.74 25.41 21.29
N VAL A 832 -7.09 24.60 20.29
CA VAL A 832 -7.46 25.07 18.95
C VAL A 832 -8.97 25.28 18.85
N LYS A 833 -9.40 26.47 19.28
CA LYS A 833 -10.82 26.86 19.20
C LYS A 833 -11.18 27.32 17.78
N SER A 834 -12.39 27.00 17.34
CA SER A 834 -12.91 27.40 16.04
C SER A 834 -14.03 28.43 16.22
N ASN A 835 -13.90 29.59 15.57
CA ASN A 835 -14.92 30.63 15.55
C ASN A 835 -15.87 30.44 14.35
N ARG A 836 -17.12 30.92 14.45
CA ARG A 836 -18.04 30.97 13.32
C ARG A 836 -17.45 31.75 12.16
N ILE A 837 -17.64 31.30 10.92
CA ILE A 837 -17.21 32.04 9.73
C ILE A 837 -18.07 33.30 9.58
N VAL A 838 -17.40 34.43 9.45
CA VAL A 838 -18.04 35.69 9.08
C VAL A 838 -17.42 36.13 7.75
N PHE A 839 -18.22 36.08 6.69
CA PHE A 839 -17.78 36.52 5.37
C PHE A 839 -17.83 38.06 5.32
N LYS A 840 -16.67 38.69 5.36
CA LYS A 840 -16.55 40.16 5.15
C LYS A 840 -16.63 40.48 3.66
N ASP A 841 -17.15 41.62 3.34
CA ASP A 841 -17.17 42.13 1.95
C ASP A 841 -15.82 42.73 1.57
N LEU A 842 -14.90 41.86 1.15
CA LEU A 842 -13.51 42.19 0.83
C LEU A 842 -13.22 42.38 -0.65
N LEU A 843 -14.18 41.97 -1.51
CA LEU A 843 -14.01 41.89 -2.95
C LEU A 843 -15.14 42.63 -3.67
N GLY A 844 -14.92 42.96 -4.93
CA GLY A 844 -15.92 43.50 -5.81
C GLY A 844 -17.18 42.61 -5.95
N LYS A 845 -18.14 43.07 -6.72
CA LYS A 845 -19.38 42.33 -6.91
C LYS A 845 -19.15 41.07 -7.78
N TYR A 846 -19.52 39.89 -7.25
CA TYR A 846 -19.56 38.66 -8.03
C TYR A 846 -20.69 38.65 -9.01
N SER A 847 -20.47 38.17 -10.22
CA SER A 847 -21.47 37.92 -11.22
C SER A 847 -21.22 36.59 -11.93
N TYR A 848 -22.16 35.67 -11.86
CA TYR A 848 -22.10 34.39 -12.58
C TYR A 848 -22.01 34.58 -14.11
N LYS A 849 -22.49 35.74 -14.64
CA LYS A 849 -22.42 36.08 -16.07
C LYS A 849 -20.98 36.11 -16.61
N ILE A 850 -20.00 36.36 -15.76
CA ILE A 850 -18.58 36.32 -16.14
C ILE A 850 -18.11 34.89 -16.49
N LEU A 851 -18.80 33.88 -15.97
CA LEU A 851 -18.51 32.46 -16.24
C LEU A 851 -19.10 31.97 -17.56
N MET A 852 -19.90 32.78 -18.24
CA MET A 852 -20.70 32.41 -19.43
C MET A 852 -20.13 33.05 -20.69
N ASN A 853 -20.23 32.34 -21.82
CA ASN A 853 -19.97 32.89 -23.13
C ASN A 853 -21.17 33.75 -23.60
N ASN A 854 -22.41 33.29 -23.36
CA ASN A 854 -23.65 34.02 -23.66
C ASN A 854 -24.52 34.22 -22.41
N PRO A 855 -24.42 35.36 -21.70
CA PRO A 855 -25.20 35.62 -20.49
C PRO A 855 -26.71 35.78 -20.72
N GLN A 856 -27.15 35.93 -21.99
CA GLN A 856 -28.58 36.15 -22.36
C GLN A 856 -29.30 34.82 -22.66
N ILE A 857 -28.63 33.66 -22.58
CA ILE A 857 -29.23 32.37 -22.89
C ILE A 857 -30.56 32.15 -22.14
N ASP A 858 -31.56 31.64 -22.83
CA ASP A 858 -32.83 31.29 -22.20
C ASP A 858 -32.81 29.79 -21.78
N ILE A 859 -32.87 29.54 -20.48
CA ILE A 859 -32.88 28.19 -19.90
C ILE A 859 -34.26 27.53 -19.92
N LYS A 860 -35.32 28.23 -20.37
CA LYS A 860 -36.67 27.66 -20.46
C LYS A 860 -36.93 26.92 -21.78
N THR A 861 -36.06 27.04 -22.76
CA THR A 861 -36.16 26.32 -24.02
C THR A 861 -36.09 24.80 -23.79
N GLU A 862 -36.78 24.05 -24.64
CA GLU A 862 -36.83 22.59 -24.60
C GLU A 862 -35.38 22.01 -24.56
N LYS A 863 -34.52 22.52 -25.43
CA LYS A 863 -33.11 22.07 -25.52
C LYS A 863 -32.32 22.37 -24.27
N ALA A 864 -32.53 23.47 -23.60
CA ALA A 864 -31.90 23.80 -22.33
C ALA A 864 -32.42 22.89 -21.20
N GLN A 865 -33.69 22.51 -21.23
CA GLN A 865 -34.26 21.57 -20.27
C GLN A 865 -33.70 20.14 -20.46
N GLU A 866 -33.45 19.70 -21.68
CA GLU A 866 -32.74 18.45 -21.97
C GLU A 866 -31.36 18.46 -21.33
N VAL A 867 -30.57 19.54 -21.47
CA VAL A 867 -29.26 19.71 -20.85
C VAL A 867 -29.35 19.56 -19.33
N ILE A 868 -30.31 20.25 -18.70
CA ILE A 868 -30.46 20.23 -17.22
C ILE A 868 -30.87 18.85 -16.74
N ASN A 869 -31.72 18.14 -17.46
CA ASN A 869 -32.20 16.81 -17.09
C ASN A 869 -31.05 15.79 -17.21
N LEU A 870 -30.31 15.80 -18.31
CA LEU A 870 -29.15 14.91 -18.49
C LEU A 870 -28.07 15.18 -17.46
N TYR A 871 -27.82 16.45 -17.10
CA TYR A 871 -26.91 16.81 -16.03
C TYR A 871 -27.33 16.21 -14.68
N LYS A 872 -28.62 16.28 -14.33
CA LYS A 872 -29.12 15.67 -13.10
C LYS A 872 -28.98 14.16 -13.07
N GLU A 873 -29.14 13.50 -14.20
CA GLU A 873 -28.91 12.05 -14.32
C GLU A 873 -27.46 11.69 -14.02
N ILE A 874 -26.49 12.49 -14.52
CA ILE A 874 -25.06 12.28 -14.25
C ILE A 874 -24.71 12.58 -12.78
N ASP A 875 -25.27 13.64 -12.23
CA ASP A 875 -24.98 14.06 -10.85
C ASP A 875 -25.55 13.09 -9.81
N ASN A 876 -26.64 12.40 -10.14
CA ASN A 876 -27.35 11.45 -9.29
C ASN A 876 -27.22 9.99 -9.76
N VAL A 877 -26.08 9.61 -10.31
CA VAL A 877 -25.87 8.25 -10.83
C VAL A 877 -26.16 7.18 -9.79
N ASN A 878 -27.10 6.31 -10.10
CA ASN A 878 -27.37 5.11 -9.34
C ASN A 878 -26.75 3.88 -10.02
N LEU A 879 -25.52 3.57 -9.66
CA LEU A 879 -24.77 2.43 -10.21
C LEU A 879 -25.51 1.09 -10.06
N ARG A 880 -26.37 0.94 -9.06
CA ARG A 880 -27.20 -0.27 -8.89
C ARG A 880 -28.25 -0.41 -9.98
N LYS A 881 -28.79 0.72 -10.48
CA LYS A 881 -29.79 0.71 -11.55
C LYS A 881 -29.16 0.36 -12.89
N LEU A 882 -27.91 0.81 -13.11
CA LEU A 882 -27.16 0.59 -14.33
C LEU A 882 -26.74 -0.87 -14.54
N SER A 883 -26.44 -1.58 -13.46
CA SER A 883 -25.99 -2.96 -13.52
C SER A 883 -27.09 -3.99 -13.83
N HIS A 884 -28.37 -3.58 -13.78
CA HIS A 884 -29.51 -4.39 -14.19
C HIS A 884 -29.99 -4.07 -15.60
N THR A 885 -29.21 -3.31 -16.38
CA THR A 885 -29.58 -2.93 -17.74
C THR A 885 -29.38 -4.11 -18.67
N ASP A 886 -30.46 -4.52 -19.32
CA ASP A 886 -30.42 -5.53 -20.40
C ASP A 886 -29.88 -4.87 -21.68
N TRP A 887 -28.59 -5.00 -21.90
CA TRP A 887 -27.85 -4.35 -22.99
C TRP A 887 -28.35 -4.72 -24.38
N ASP A 888 -28.92 -5.89 -24.54
CA ASP A 888 -29.40 -6.39 -25.84
C ASP A 888 -30.72 -5.70 -26.28
N ASN A 889 -31.45 -5.12 -25.32
CA ASN A 889 -32.72 -4.43 -25.56
C ASN A 889 -32.66 -2.90 -25.40
N VAL A 890 -31.48 -2.34 -25.23
CA VAL A 890 -31.28 -0.88 -25.04
C VAL A 890 -30.94 -0.25 -26.39
N ASP A 891 -31.67 0.83 -26.76
CA ASP A 891 -31.37 1.57 -27.99
C ASP A 891 -30.02 2.31 -27.90
N PHE A 892 -29.48 2.66 -29.06
CA PHE A 892 -28.18 3.31 -29.21
C PHE A 892 -27.99 4.56 -28.32
N TRP A 893 -29.03 5.39 -28.21
CA TRP A 893 -28.97 6.63 -27.44
C TRP A 893 -29.00 6.38 -25.95
N GLU A 894 -29.76 5.39 -25.49
CA GLU A 894 -29.78 4.99 -24.09
C GLU A 894 -28.48 4.32 -23.72
N GLN A 895 -27.88 3.50 -24.59
CA GLN A 895 -26.50 2.98 -24.36
C GLN A 895 -25.51 4.12 -24.19
N LYS A 896 -25.56 5.15 -25.01
CA LYS A 896 -24.68 6.33 -24.85
C LYS A 896 -24.89 7.07 -23.54
N LYS A 897 -26.12 7.21 -23.06
CA LYS A 897 -26.41 7.82 -21.77
C LYS A 897 -25.84 7.00 -20.62
N ILE A 898 -25.93 5.68 -20.68
CA ILE A 898 -25.33 4.79 -19.71
C ILE A 898 -23.80 4.90 -19.75
N TYR A 899 -23.22 4.92 -20.95
CA TYR A 899 -21.78 5.17 -21.09
C TYR A 899 -21.35 6.51 -20.50
N LEU A 900 -22.13 7.56 -20.70
CA LEU A 900 -21.90 8.88 -20.12
C LEU A 900 -21.87 8.83 -18.59
N GLN A 901 -22.79 8.05 -18.00
CA GLN A 901 -22.87 7.93 -16.54
C GLN A 901 -21.73 7.16 -15.91
N ILE A 902 -21.16 6.16 -16.60
CA ILE A 902 -20.07 5.32 -16.10
C ILE A 902 -18.68 5.80 -16.51
N GLN A 903 -18.57 6.79 -17.39
CA GLN A 903 -17.27 7.30 -17.87
C GLN A 903 -16.55 8.10 -16.79
N PHE A 904 -15.30 7.70 -16.49
CA PHE A 904 -14.45 8.34 -15.47
C PHE A 904 -13.59 9.47 -16.04
N ASP A 905 -13.29 9.45 -17.34
CA ASP A 905 -12.55 10.53 -17.99
C ASP A 905 -13.50 11.72 -18.24
N SER A 906 -13.22 12.83 -17.56
CA SER A 906 -14.07 14.04 -17.63
C SER A 906 -14.14 14.65 -19.04
N ASN A 907 -13.09 14.53 -19.85
CA ASN A 907 -13.10 15.07 -21.21
C ASN A 907 -13.98 14.21 -22.11
N LYS A 908 -13.79 12.90 -22.09
CA LYS A 908 -14.64 11.96 -22.82
C LYS A 908 -16.10 12.06 -22.37
N GLN A 909 -16.32 12.26 -21.08
CA GLN A 909 -17.67 12.44 -20.53
C GLN A 909 -18.31 13.74 -21.05
N ARG A 910 -17.56 14.83 -21.14
CA ARG A 910 -18.02 16.12 -21.70
C ARG A 910 -18.33 16.02 -23.20
N GLU A 911 -17.43 15.41 -23.98
CA GLU A 911 -17.62 15.15 -25.41
C GLU A 911 -18.90 14.35 -25.67
N LEU A 912 -19.08 13.25 -24.93
CA LEU A 912 -20.25 12.40 -25.04
C LEU A 912 -21.55 13.13 -24.63
N PHE A 913 -21.47 14.00 -23.62
CA PHE A 913 -22.58 14.86 -23.22
C PHE A 913 -23.00 15.80 -24.40
N ALA A 914 -22.00 16.45 -25.00
CA ALA A 914 -22.23 17.36 -26.14
C ALA A 914 -22.81 16.61 -27.34
N GLU A 915 -22.34 15.39 -27.60
CA GLU A 915 -22.87 14.54 -28.67
C GLU A 915 -24.32 14.12 -28.43
N ILE A 916 -24.67 13.69 -27.21
CA ILE A 916 -26.07 13.30 -26.88
C ILE A 916 -27.01 14.47 -27.01
N ILE A 917 -26.61 15.64 -26.54
CA ILE A 917 -27.44 16.85 -26.63
C ILE A 917 -27.47 17.41 -28.08
N GLY A 918 -26.42 17.18 -28.86
CA GLY A 918 -26.27 17.77 -30.19
C GLY A 918 -26.02 19.28 -30.16
N MET A 919 -25.36 19.79 -29.10
CA MET A 919 -25.06 21.20 -28.89
C MET A 919 -23.61 21.40 -28.49
N PRO A 920 -22.99 22.56 -28.85
CA PRO A 920 -21.63 22.87 -28.45
C PRO A 920 -21.46 22.91 -26.93
N GLU A 921 -20.25 22.56 -26.43
CA GLU A 921 -19.88 22.58 -25.01
C GLU A 921 -20.13 23.95 -24.35
N GLU A 922 -19.90 25.04 -25.08
CA GLU A 922 -20.14 26.41 -24.61
C GLU A 922 -21.64 26.66 -24.33
N TYR A 923 -22.54 26.18 -25.20
CA TYR A 923 -23.98 26.28 -24.96
C TYR A 923 -24.40 25.51 -23.71
N ILE A 924 -23.92 24.26 -23.58
CA ILE A 924 -24.24 23.40 -22.45
C ILE A 924 -23.72 24.04 -21.16
N SER A 925 -22.46 24.52 -21.16
CA SER A 925 -21.84 25.22 -20.04
C SER A 925 -22.67 26.43 -19.61
N ASP A 926 -23.13 27.27 -20.57
CA ASP A 926 -23.90 28.48 -20.28
C ASP A 926 -25.26 28.14 -19.66
N VAL A 927 -25.96 27.14 -20.18
CA VAL A 927 -27.22 26.65 -19.61
C VAL A 927 -27.01 26.21 -18.18
N LEU A 928 -25.98 25.38 -17.91
CA LEU A 928 -25.72 24.84 -16.58
C LEU A 928 -25.26 25.93 -15.60
N VAL A 929 -24.38 26.83 -15.98
CA VAL A 929 -23.94 27.96 -15.14
C VAL A 929 -25.12 28.81 -14.71
N LYS A 930 -26.04 29.11 -15.63
CA LYS A 930 -27.26 29.91 -15.35
C LYS A 930 -28.27 29.13 -14.52
N ALA A 931 -28.49 27.85 -14.81
CA ALA A 931 -29.42 27.02 -14.06
C ALA A 931 -28.95 26.79 -12.61
N LEU A 932 -27.64 26.61 -12.39
CA LEU A 932 -27.03 26.28 -11.08
C LEU A 932 -26.47 27.52 -10.35
N GLN A 933 -26.80 28.76 -10.77
CA GLN A 933 -26.20 29.98 -10.23
C GLN A 933 -26.28 30.05 -8.68
N ASP A 934 -27.43 29.64 -8.13
CA ASP A 934 -27.68 29.67 -6.68
C ASP A 934 -27.46 28.32 -5.97
N ASP A 935 -26.97 27.32 -6.70
CA ASP A 935 -26.76 25.99 -6.15
C ASP A 935 -25.52 25.95 -5.25
N VAL A 936 -25.61 25.14 -4.20
CA VAL A 936 -24.54 24.91 -3.22
C VAL A 936 -23.62 23.74 -3.56
N ASN A 937 -24.00 22.93 -4.54
CA ASN A 937 -23.19 21.84 -5.12
C ASN A 937 -23.02 22.03 -6.62
N LYS A 938 -21.80 22.26 -7.07
CA LYS A 938 -21.40 22.42 -8.48
C LYS A 938 -20.20 21.53 -8.83
N ASP A 939 -19.98 20.46 -8.06
CA ASP A 939 -18.80 19.58 -8.26
C ASP A 939 -18.76 18.99 -9.66
N THR A 940 -19.87 18.44 -10.12
CA THR A 940 -20.00 17.85 -11.48
C THR A 940 -19.85 18.92 -12.57
N LEU A 941 -20.42 20.13 -12.38
CA LEU A 941 -20.25 21.24 -13.32
C LEU A 941 -18.76 21.60 -13.50
N TRP A 942 -18.04 21.81 -12.40
CA TRP A 942 -16.62 22.17 -12.47
C TRP A 942 -15.72 21.04 -12.95
N ARG A 943 -16.11 19.79 -12.68
CA ARG A 943 -15.40 18.61 -13.17
C ARG A 943 -15.51 18.47 -14.68
N LEU A 944 -16.70 18.66 -15.25
CA LEU A 944 -16.95 18.48 -16.67
C LEU A 944 -16.65 19.72 -17.50
N PHE A 945 -17.17 20.88 -17.09
CA PHE A 945 -17.12 22.11 -17.89
C PHE A 945 -16.18 23.18 -17.30
N GLY A 946 -15.40 22.86 -16.30
CA GLY A 946 -14.49 23.82 -15.64
C GLY A 946 -13.50 24.47 -16.60
N GLU A 947 -13.02 23.74 -17.62
CA GLU A 947 -12.15 24.28 -18.66
C GLU A 947 -12.87 25.32 -19.54
N VAL A 948 -14.08 25.03 -19.93
CA VAL A 948 -14.92 25.96 -20.75
C VAL A 948 -15.20 27.22 -19.94
N ILE A 949 -15.58 27.06 -18.66
CA ILE A 949 -15.84 28.17 -17.76
C ILE A 949 -14.57 29.02 -17.56
N TYR A 950 -13.41 28.40 -17.38
CA TYR A 950 -12.14 29.11 -17.26
C TYR A 950 -11.84 29.98 -18.48
N ARG A 951 -11.98 29.41 -19.68
CA ARG A 951 -11.82 30.17 -20.96
C ARG A 951 -12.80 31.34 -21.07
N ASN A 952 -14.07 31.15 -20.65
CA ASN A 952 -15.06 32.24 -20.61
C ASN A 952 -14.65 33.36 -19.64
N ILE A 953 -14.20 33.00 -18.44
CA ILE A 953 -13.70 33.97 -17.47
C ILE A 953 -12.51 34.77 -18.02
N GLU A 954 -11.54 34.10 -18.61
CA GLU A 954 -10.38 34.75 -19.23
C GLU A 954 -10.77 35.74 -20.30
N LYS A 955 -11.68 35.35 -21.21
CA LYS A 955 -12.24 36.20 -22.25
C LYS A 955 -13.00 37.40 -21.66
N ASN A 956 -13.90 37.18 -20.72
CA ASN A 956 -14.79 38.21 -20.14
C ASN A 956 -14.06 39.17 -19.20
N LEU A 957 -12.90 38.78 -18.63
CA LEU A 957 -12.08 39.65 -17.83
C LEU A 957 -11.01 40.42 -18.62
N SER A 958 -10.85 40.11 -19.90
CA SER A 958 -9.95 40.85 -20.78
C SER A 958 -10.38 42.33 -20.83
N GLY A 959 -9.43 43.24 -20.71
CA GLY A 959 -9.71 44.70 -20.68
C GLY A 959 -10.38 45.21 -19.38
N THR A 960 -10.43 44.40 -18.33
CA THR A 960 -10.97 44.85 -17.03
C THR A 960 -9.89 45.13 -15.98
N LYS A 961 -10.20 46.01 -15.02
CA LYS A 961 -9.38 46.29 -13.81
C LYS A 961 -10.24 46.38 -12.57
N ILE A 962 -9.62 46.13 -11.41
CA ILE A 962 -10.26 46.33 -10.10
C ILE A 962 -10.10 47.80 -9.66
N CYS A 963 -11.20 48.44 -9.34
CA CYS A 963 -11.20 49.82 -8.78
C CYS A 963 -10.57 49.85 -7.38
N LYS A 964 -9.52 50.64 -7.18
CA LYS A 964 -8.85 50.78 -5.89
C LYS A 964 -9.73 51.36 -4.77
N LYS A 965 -10.83 52.10 -5.09
CA LYS A 965 -11.72 52.70 -4.09
C LYS A 965 -12.87 51.81 -3.67
N CYS A 966 -13.58 51.20 -4.63
CA CYS A 966 -14.78 50.40 -4.35
C CYS A 966 -14.56 48.89 -4.51
N GLY A 967 -13.41 48.42 -5.03
CA GLY A 967 -13.12 47.03 -5.25
C GLY A 967 -13.86 46.37 -6.42
N ASN A 968 -14.75 47.09 -7.12
CA ASN A 968 -15.50 46.56 -8.26
C ASN A 968 -14.64 46.51 -9.51
N ARG A 969 -14.85 45.50 -10.38
CA ARG A 969 -14.27 45.48 -11.71
C ARG A 969 -14.93 46.44 -12.63
N PHE A 970 -14.15 47.05 -13.53
CA PHE A 970 -14.62 47.94 -14.58
C PHE A 970 -13.77 47.77 -15.84
N HIS A 971 -14.39 47.93 -17.00
CA HIS A 971 -13.68 47.99 -18.27
C HIS A 971 -12.89 49.27 -18.38
N TYR A 972 -11.71 49.18 -18.90
CA TYR A 972 -10.87 50.31 -19.25
C TYR A 972 -10.57 50.29 -20.74
N ASP A 973 -10.55 51.48 -21.35
CA ASP A 973 -10.28 51.64 -22.75
C ASP A 973 -8.80 51.37 -23.03
N THR A 974 -8.53 50.34 -23.80
CA THR A 974 -7.20 49.93 -24.22
C THR A 974 -6.62 50.74 -25.35
N SER A 975 -7.46 51.58 -26.03
CA SER A 975 -7.02 52.46 -27.13
C SER A 975 -6.42 53.76 -26.63
N ILE A 976 -6.57 54.12 -25.33
CA ILE A 976 -6.01 55.34 -24.74
C ILE A 976 -4.54 55.15 -24.40
N VAL A 977 -3.67 55.89 -25.00
CA VAL A 977 -2.22 55.96 -24.69
C VAL A 977 -2.01 56.55 -23.31
N GLY A 978 -1.54 55.76 -22.34
CA GLY A 978 -1.26 56.19 -20.99
C GLY A 978 -1.60 55.12 -19.94
N LYS A 979 -1.20 55.29 -18.68
CA LYS A 979 -1.60 54.36 -17.59
C LYS A 979 -3.10 54.46 -17.33
N PRO A 980 -3.86 53.38 -17.56
CA PRO A 980 -5.31 53.37 -17.32
C PRO A 980 -5.61 53.74 -15.86
N SER A 981 -6.72 54.46 -15.64
CA SER A 981 -7.20 54.85 -14.33
C SER A 981 -7.27 53.69 -13.37
N SER A 982 -6.86 53.89 -12.13
CA SER A 982 -7.01 52.92 -11.04
C SER A 982 -8.39 52.92 -10.38
N LEU A 983 -9.28 53.85 -10.82
CA LEU A 983 -10.63 54.04 -10.29
C LEU A 983 -11.67 53.88 -11.40
N CYS A 984 -12.79 53.24 -11.09
CA CYS A 984 -13.93 53.20 -11.99
C CYS A 984 -14.59 54.59 -12.20
N ALA A 985 -15.38 54.74 -13.23
CA ALA A 985 -16.01 56.02 -13.57
C ALA A 985 -16.80 56.64 -12.39
N SER A 986 -17.59 55.83 -11.70
CA SER A 986 -18.36 56.27 -10.51
C SER A 986 -17.45 56.80 -9.38
N CYS A 987 -16.38 56.07 -9.05
CA CYS A 987 -15.43 56.46 -8.00
C CYS A 987 -14.59 57.69 -8.41
N ARG A 988 -14.28 57.86 -9.69
CA ARG A 988 -13.65 59.06 -10.23
C ARG A 988 -14.55 60.28 -10.06
N ASN A 989 -15.81 60.15 -10.46
CA ASN A 989 -16.80 61.23 -10.33
C ASN A 989 -17.02 61.61 -8.85
N GLN A 990 -17.15 60.63 -7.97
CA GLN A 990 -17.21 60.92 -6.50
C GLN A 990 -15.98 61.66 -6.00
N ASN A 991 -14.78 61.26 -6.36
CA ASN A 991 -13.55 61.94 -5.95
C ASN A 991 -13.47 63.35 -6.51
N GLN A 992 -13.98 63.60 -7.73
CA GLN A 992 -14.09 64.92 -8.32
C GLN A 992 -15.10 65.77 -7.54
N LEU A 993 -16.27 65.23 -7.23
CA LEU A 993 -17.30 65.91 -6.44
C LEU A 993 -16.80 66.22 -4.99
N GLU A 994 -16.06 65.29 -4.37
CA GLU A 994 -15.46 65.56 -3.05
C GLU A 994 -14.40 66.64 -3.12
N LYS A 995 -13.58 66.70 -4.18
CA LYS A 995 -12.61 67.78 -4.40
C LYS A 995 -13.31 69.13 -4.64
N TYR A 996 -14.40 69.08 -5.41
CA TYR A 996 -15.19 70.29 -5.67
C TYR A 996 -15.88 70.81 -4.40
N ARG A 997 -16.41 69.91 -3.55
CA ARG A 997 -17.00 70.26 -2.26
C ARG A 997 -15.96 70.86 -1.32
N LYS A 998 -14.77 70.27 -1.21
CA LYS A 998 -13.64 70.79 -0.40
C LYS A 998 -13.17 72.13 -0.93
N TYR A 999 -13.09 72.31 -2.24
CA TYR A 999 -12.73 73.58 -2.84
C TYR A 999 -13.73 74.66 -2.52
N ASN A 1000 -15.05 74.42 -2.55
CA ASN A 1000 -16.09 75.36 -2.21
C ASN A 1000 -16.27 75.60 -0.71
N GLN A 1001 -15.79 74.73 0.17
CA GLN A 1001 -15.76 74.89 1.60
C GLN A 1001 -14.57 75.73 2.06
N ASN A 1002 -13.52 75.86 1.29
CA ASN A 1002 -12.34 76.64 1.54
C ASN A 1002 -12.38 78.02 0.86
N ARG A 1003 -13.47 78.36 0.19
CA ARG A 1003 -13.83 79.66 -0.31
C ARG A 1003 -14.93 80.23 0.59
#